data_99447a36764beeb7edac96fe1c2d048a
#
_entry.id   99447a36764beeb7edac96fe1c2d048a
#
_cell.length_a   1.000
_cell.length_b   1.000
_cell.length_c   1.000
_cell.angle_alpha   90.00
_cell.angle_beta   90.00
_cell.angle_gamma   90.00
#
_symmetry.space_group_name_H-M   'P 1'
#
loop_
_entity.id
_entity.type
_entity.pdbx_description
1 polymer ?
#
loop_
_entity_poly.entity_id
_entity_poly.type
_entity_poly.pdbx_seq_one_letter_code
_entity_poly.pdbx_strand_id
1 'polypeptide(L)'
;MSDVAQRLTELRKTLHEHGVRYYVEDAPTIPDAEYDRLMRELLELEAAHPELMSSDSPSLRVGGRPLDAFESVVHEIPMLSLDNAFDDGELESFYRRMTDRIPAVQHSAFCCEPKLDGLAVSLLYENGVLTRAATRGDGTTGENITENVRTIKSIPLRLQGADFPTRLEVRGEVFMPKAGFEALNARALKKGEKQFVNPRNAAAGSLRQLDSKITAQRPLAFYAYSVGVIEGGELATSHYQRFLQLKGWGLPICPETKLVTSLTEVKAFYQDILQRRQSLAYEIDGVVIKVDDIQLQERLGFVARAPRWAIAYKFPAQEELTLLNDVEFQVGRTGAITPVAKLEPVFVGGVTVSNATLHNADEIERLGVMVGDTVVIRRAGDVIPQIVSVVLERRPENAKSIVFPTRCPVCQSDVERVEGEAVARCSGGLICQAQRKEALKHFVSRKAMDVEGLGDKVIEQLVDREMVSTPADLFRLRAGELTILERMGPKSAQNVIDALNKAKQTTLPKFLYALGIREVGEATALNLAQHFLSLEAIQQASLEQFIEVPDVGVVVASHLQAFFAQDRNQQVINELLEQGITWPALTAAPVAVDSALAGKIVVLTGSFTQLSRNDAKAALQALGAKVTGSVSKNTDIVFAGEAAGSKLAKATELGIQVFDEQALIEFLK
;
A
#
# COMPACT_ATOMS: atom_id res chain seq x y z
N MET A 1 1.41 9.47 48.61
CA MET A 1 2.33 8.96 47.56
C MET A 1 3.71 8.96 48.18
N SER A 2 4.53 7.94 47.92
CA SER A 2 5.91 7.96 48.41
C SER A 2 6.67 9.12 47.75
N ASP A 3 7.65 9.68 48.43
CA ASP A 3 8.49 10.79 47.96
C ASP A 3 9.15 10.47 46.62
N VAL A 4 9.51 9.20 46.44
CA VAL A 4 10.07 8.66 45.18
C VAL A 4 9.06 8.70 44.04
N ALA A 5 7.80 8.30 44.25
CA ALA A 5 6.78 8.31 43.19
C ALA A 5 6.46 9.73 42.71
N GLN A 6 6.48 10.69 43.66
CA GLN A 6 6.32 12.09 43.31
C GLN A 6 7.51 12.61 42.49
N ARG A 7 8.75 12.27 42.91
CA ARG A 7 9.97 12.67 42.19
C ARG A 7 10.03 12.10 40.80
N LEU A 8 9.65 10.82 40.61
CA LEU A 8 9.54 10.18 39.28
C LEU A 8 8.54 10.91 38.38
N THR A 9 7.39 11.31 38.91
CA THR A 9 6.38 12.06 38.17
C THR A 9 6.89 13.41 37.71
N GLU A 10 7.59 14.15 38.61
CA GLU A 10 8.21 15.43 38.24
C GLU A 10 9.30 15.29 37.19
N LEU A 11 10.20 14.32 37.34
CA LEU A 11 11.27 14.06 36.36
C LEU A 11 10.74 13.73 35.00
N ARG A 12 9.76 12.84 34.92
CA ARG A 12 9.12 12.48 33.66
C ARG A 12 8.47 13.68 32.99
N LYS A 13 7.73 14.48 33.74
CA LYS A 13 7.10 15.70 33.23
C LYS A 13 8.14 16.70 32.73
N THR A 14 9.15 16.99 33.51
CA THR A 14 10.22 17.96 33.19
C THR A 14 11.00 17.52 31.95
N LEU A 15 11.41 16.25 31.88
CA LEU A 15 12.14 15.70 30.74
C LEU A 15 11.27 15.65 29.47
N HIS A 16 9.98 15.43 29.63
CA HIS A 16 9.04 15.46 28.53
C HIS A 16 8.93 16.88 27.91
N GLU A 17 8.70 17.89 28.74
CA GLU A 17 8.59 19.30 28.36
C GLU A 17 9.90 19.78 27.68
N HIS A 18 11.05 19.49 28.28
CA HIS A 18 12.35 19.85 27.67
C HIS A 18 12.66 19.06 26.42
N GLY A 19 12.23 17.80 26.32
CA GLY A 19 12.35 16.98 25.14
C GLY A 19 11.60 17.57 23.94
N VAL A 20 10.38 18.07 24.16
CA VAL A 20 9.61 18.73 23.09
C VAL A 20 10.31 20.02 22.65
N ARG A 21 10.72 20.88 23.59
CA ARG A 21 11.43 22.14 23.26
C ARG A 21 12.71 21.89 22.50
N TYR A 22 13.47 20.86 22.87
CA TYR A 22 14.75 20.54 22.23
C TYR A 22 14.59 19.89 20.86
N TYR A 23 13.73 18.84 20.74
CA TYR A 23 13.65 18.00 19.53
C TYR A 23 12.55 18.39 18.55
N VAL A 24 11.54 19.16 18.99
CA VAL A 24 10.38 19.53 18.16
C VAL A 24 10.38 21.03 17.83
N GLU A 25 10.66 21.88 18.84
CA GLU A 25 10.58 23.34 18.71
C GLU A 25 11.91 23.99 18.34
N ASP A 26 13.03 23.23 18.39
CA ASP A 26 14.42 23.74 18.23
C ASP A 26 14.70 24.97 19.12
N ALA A 27 14.13 24.98 20.33
CA ALA A 27 14.19 26.08 21.27
C ALA A 27 14.51 25.58 22.71
N PRO A 28 15.71 24.98 22.93
CA PRO A 28 16.09 24.43 24.22
C PRO A 28 16.16 25.54 25.30
N THR A 29 15.61 25.26 26.47
CA THR A 29 15.61 26.19 27.63
C THR A 29 16.54 25.77 28.73
N ILE A 30 17.15 24.60 28.67
CA ILE A 30 18.19 24.11 29.56
C ILE A 30 19.38 23.60 28.76
N PRO A 31 20.61 23.64 29.30
CA PRO A 31 21.78 23.03 28.69
C PRO A 31 21.66 21.51 28.60
N ASP A 32 22.29 20.89 27.56
CA ASP A 32 22.33 19.44 27.36
C ASP A 32 22.80 18.67 28.59
N ALA A 33 23.82 19.20 29.30
CA ALA A 33 24.35 18.61 30.51
C ALA A 33 23.32 18.50 31.65
N GLU A 34 22.41 19.46 31.73
CA GLU A 34 21.33 19.44 32.74
C GLU A 34 20.25 18.43 32.32
N TYR A 35 19.90 18.36 31.04
CA TYR A 35 18.98 17.35 30.52
C TYR A 35 19.52 15.92 30.77
N ASP A 36 20.81 15.69 30.48
CA ASP A 36 21.47 14.42 30.75
C ASP A 36 21.53 14.04 32.21
N ARG A 37 21.72 15.04 33.11
CA ARG A 37 21.68 14.81 34.56
C ARG A 37 20.30 14.37 35.02
N LEU A 38 19.24 15.05 34.58
CA LEU A 38 17.85 14.68 34.88
C LEU A 38 17.48 13.31 34.36
N MET A 39 17.94 12.97 33.15
CA MET A 39 17.72 11.67 32.56
C MET A 39 18.42 10.55 33.32
N ARG A 40 19.62 10.78 33.80
CA ARG A 40 20.37 9.82 34.64
C ARG A 40 19.66 9.57 35.97
N GLU A 41 19.22 10.64 36.65
CA GLU A 41 18.44 10.54 37.88
C GLU A 41 17.16 9.72 37.68
N LEU A 42 16.44 9.93 36.54
CA LEU A 42 15.25 9.16 36.20
C LEU A 42 15.59 7.67 36.04
N LEU A 43 16.64 7.33 35.26
CA LEU A 43 17.07 5.95 35.03
C LEU A 43 17.46 5.22 36.32
N GLU A 44 18.16 5.89 37.23
CA GLU A 44 18.56 5.34 38.54
C GLU A 44 17.37 5.05 39.44
N LEU A 45 16.40 5.99 39.51
CA LEU A 45 15.19 5.80 40.31
C LEU A 45 14.27 4.72 39.74
N GLU A 46 14.11 4.64 38.44
CA GLU A 46 13.30 3.59 37.79
C GLU A 46 13.95 2.21 37.93
N ALA A 47 15.29 2.12 37.89
CA ALA A 47 16.00 0.88 38.14
C ALA A 47 15.86 0.41 39.61
N ALA A 48 15.85 1.34 40.56
CA ALA A 48 15.65 1.05 41.96
C ALA A 48 14.19 0.69 42.30
N HIS A 49 13.22 1.19 41.52
CA HIS A 49 11.78 1.05 41.75
C HIS A 49 11.05 0.60 40.48
N PRO A 50 11.28 -0.67 39.98
CA PRO A 50 10.66 -1.18 38.77
C PRO A 50 9.12 -1.20 38.82
N GLU A 51 8.53 -1.29 40.02
CA GLU A 51 7.09 -1.27 40.25
C GLU A 51 6.44 0.10 39.96
N LEU A 52 7.25 1.18 39.92
CA LEU A 52 6.82 2.53 39.57
C LEU A 52 7.11 2.91 38.13
N MET A 53 7.54 1.96 37.31
CA MET A 53 7.80 2.18 35.87
C MET A 53 6.52 2.59 35.13
N SER A 54 6.63 3.57 34.27
CA SER A 54 5.51 4.05 33.43
C SER A 54 5.78 3.81 31.96
N SER A 55 4.73 3.43 31.23
CA SER A 55 4.82 3.15 29.77
C SER A 55 5.16 4.39 28.93
N ASP A 56 5.02 5.58 29.50
CA ASP A 56 5.35 6.88 28.88
C ASP A 56 6.65 7.49 29.40
N SER A 57 7.46 6.72 30.15
CA SER A 57 8.71 7.25 30.69
C SER A 57 9.71 7.63 29.57
N PRO A 58 10.32 8.83 29.66
CA PRO A 58 11.41 9.21 28.75
C PRO A 58 12.60 8.24 28.75
N SER A 59 12.79 7.44 29.80
CA SER A 59 13.81 6.39 29.89
C SER A 59 13.67 5.30 28.83
N LEU A 60 12.45 5.06 28.33
CA LEU A 60 12.17 4.08 27.25
C LEU A 60 12.77 4.49 25.90
N ARG A 61 13.21 5.74 25.75
CA ARG A 61 13.91 6.20 24.54
C ARG A 61 15.30 5.58 24.33
N VAL A 62 15.82 4.86 25.32
CA VAL A 62 17.12 4.17 25.25
C VAL A 62 17.00 2.78 24.59
N GLY A 63 15.78 2.35 24.27
CA GLY A 63 15.47 1.05 23.68
C GLY A 63 15.25 -0.06 24.72
N GLY A 64 14.35 -0.98 24.39
CA GLY A 64 13.97 -2.15 25.20
C GLY A 64 14.89 -3.36 24.99
N ARG A 65 14.37 -4.56 25.35
CA ARG A 65 15.02 -5.85 25.02
C ARG A 65 14.80 -6.17 23.54
N PRO A 66 15.76 -6.84 22.86
CA PRO A 66 15.56 -7.33 21.52
C PRO A 66 14.32 -8.22 21.41
N LEU A 67 13.58 -8.09 20.33
CA LEU A 67 12.41 -8.89 20.00
C LEU A 67 12.82 -10.11 19.18
N ASP A 68 12.09 -11.22 19.31
CA ASP A 68 12.29 -12.41 18.46
C ASP A 68 11.67 -12.20 17.06
N ALA A 69 10.54 -11.50 16.99
CA ALA A 69 9.83 -11.11 15.77
C ALA A 69 8.90 -9.93 16.03
N PHE A 70 8.44 -9.25 14.98
CA PHE A 70 7.40 -8.23 15.08
C PHE A 70 6.01 -8.86 15.09
N GLU A 71 5.18 -8.45 16.04
CA GLU A 71 3.77 -8.83 16.05
C GLU A 71 3.01 -8.10 14.94
N SER A 72 2.00 -8.75 14.36
CA SER A 72 1.11 -8.12 13.39
C SER A 72 0.06 -7.25 14.08
N VAL A 73 -0.18 -6.06 13.52
CA VAL A 73 -1.21 -5.11 13.94
C VAL A 73 -2.20 -4.89 12.81
N VAL A 74 -3.47 -5.18 13.06
CA VAL A 74 -4.54 -4.83 12.12
C VAL A 74 -4.95 -3.38 12.35
N HIS A 75 -4.96 -2.57 11.27
CA HIS A 75 -5.42 -1.19 11.33
C HIS A 75 -6.96 -1.14 11.39
N GLU A 76 -7.51 -0.44 12.37
CA GLU A 76 -8.96 -0.26 12.51
C GLU A 76 -9.53 0.54 11.34
N ILE A 77 -8.80 1.56 10.91
CA ILE A 77 -9.07 2.30 9.67
C ILE A 77 -7.90 2.01 8.72
N PRO A 78 -8.12 1.51 7.50
CA PRO A 78 -7.05 1.20 6.56
C PRO A 78 -6.14 2.40 6.28
N MET A 79 -4.84 2.15 6.17
CA MET A 79 -3.84 3.15 5.76
C MET A 79 -3.69 3.12 4.24
N LEU A 80 -4.52 3.89 3.54
CA LEU A 80 -4.58 3.92 2.09
C LEU A 80 -3.35 4.60 1.47
N SER A 81 -3.05 4.26 0.23
CA SER A 81 -2.09 4.97 -0.61
C SER A 81 -2.72 6.25 -1.18
N LEU A 82 -1.92 7.09 -1.84
CA LEU A 82 -2.41 8.23 -2.61
C LEU A 82 -2.33 7.90 -4.10
N ASP A 83 -3.29 8.39 -4.88
CA ASP A 83 -3.14 8.47 -6.32
C ASP A 83 -2.06 9.50 -6.67
N ASN A 84 -1.46 9.36 -7.84
CA ASN A 84 -0.39 10.25 -8.30
C ASN A 84 -0.87 11.13 -9.45
N ALA A 85 -0.33 12.36 -9.50
CA ALA A 85 -0.31 13.21 -10.67
C ALA A 85 1.16 13.53 -11.00
N PHE A 86 1.51 13.51 -12.29
CA PHE A 86 2.87 13.75 -12.76
C PHE A 86 2.99 15.04 -13.56
N ASP A 87 1.87 15.63 -13.96
CA ASP A 87 1.80 16.89 -14.67
C ASP A 87 0.56 17.72 -14.29
N ASP A 88 0.53 18.96 -14.78
CA ASP A 88 -0.56 19.90 -14.52
C ASP A 88 -1.90 19.42 -15.05
N GLY A 89 -1.93 18.69 -16.17
CA GLY A 89 -3.16 18.17 -16.77
C GLY A 89 -3.81 17.08 -15.91
N GLU A 90 -3.00 16.20 -15.33
CA GLU A 90 -3.47 15.18 -14.39
C GLU A 90 -3.97 15.80 -13.08
N LEU A 91 -3.28 16.82 -12.57
CA LEU A 91 -3.72 17.59 -11.41
C LEU A 91 -5.07 18.30 -11.68
N GLU A 92 -5.22 18.94 -12.84
CA GLU A 92 -6.48 19.60 -13.25
C GLU A 92 -7.60 18.57 -13.41
N SER A 93 -7.30 17.39 -13.95
CA SER A 93 -8.25 16.29 -14.09
C SER A 93 -8.70 15.77 -12.73
N PHE A 94 -7.79 15.66 -11.75
CA PHE A 94 -8.13 15.35 -10.37
C PHE A 94 -9.06 16.40 -9.76
N TYR A 95 -8.74 17.68 -9.88
CA TYR A 95 -9.56 18.77 -9.40
C TYR A 95 -10.96 18.75 -10.03
N ARG A 96 -11.05 18.54 -11.34
CA ARG A 96 -12.32 18.46 -12.08
C ARG A 96 -13.16 17.28 -11.58
N ARG A 97 -12.58 16.09 -11.40
CA ARG A 97 -13.32 14.93 -10.86
C ARG A 97 -13.94 15.20 -9.49
N MET A 98 -13.26 15.96 -8.64
CA MET A 98 -13.81 16.35 -7.33
C MET A 98 -14.95 17.37 -7.48
N THR A 99 -14.76 18.40 -8.29
CA THR A 99 -15.75 19.49 -8.48
C THR A 99 -16.99 19.01 -9.23
N ASP A 100 -16.85 18.11 -10.21
CA ASP A 100 -17.98 17.48 -10.90
C ASP A 100 -18.80 16.62 -9.94
N ARG A 101 -18.15 15.97 -8.97
CA ARG A 101 -18.81 15.15 -7.96
C ARG A 101 -19.45 15.97 -6.86
N ILE A 102 -18.77 17.00 -6.36
CA ILE A 102 -19.23 17.92 -5.31
C ILE A 102 -18.82 19.35 -5.68
N PRO A 103 -19.71 20.14 -6.27
CA PRO A 103 -19.40 21.51 -6.71
C PRO A 103 -18.84 22.43 -5.61
N ALA A 104 -19.20 22.20 -4.34
CA ALA A 104 -18.69 22.95 -3.20
C ALA A 104 -17.16 22.90 -3.06
N VAL A 105 -16.48 21.92 -3.63
CA VAL A 105 -15.00 21.82 -3.63
C VAL A 105 -14.36 23.02 -4.35
N GLN A 106 -15.05 23.66 -5.31
CA GLN A 106 -14.54 24.85 -5.98
C GLN A 106 -14.25 26.02 -5.04
N HIS A 107 -14.92 26.04 -3.90
CA HIS A 107 -14.79 27.09 -2.88
C HIS A 107 -14.04 26.61 -1.62
N SER A 108 -13.52 25.37 -1.64
CA SER A 108 -12.75 24.83 -0.54
C SER A 108 -11.29 25.26 -0.60
N ALA A 109 -10.67 25.39 0.56
CA ALA A 109 -9.22 25.48 0.66
C ALA A 109 -8.57 24.09 0.49
N PHE A 110 -7.27 24.09 0.21
CA PHE A 110 -6.43 22.92 0.12
C PHE A 110 -5.30 23.01 1.15
N CYS A 111 -5.09 21.93 1.89
CA CYS A 111 -3.92 21.75 2.71
C CYS A 111 -2.83 21.08 1.86
N CYS A 112 -1.72 21.79 1.65
CA CYS A 112 -0.58 21.33 0.84
C CYS A 112 0.62 21.07 1.75
N GLU A 113 1.31 19.96 1.53
CA GLU A 113 2.50 19.58 2.29
C GLU A 113 3.54 18.91 1.40
N PRO A 114 4.85 18.97 1.71
CA PRO A 114 5.85 18.16 1.03
C PRO A 114 5.56 16.68 1.22
N LYS A 115 5.72 15.90 0.15
CA LYS A 115 5.63 14.44 0.22
C LYS A 115 6.97 13.89 0.69
N LEU A 116 7.03 13.59 1.97
CA LEU A 116 8.22 13.02 2.59
C LEU A 116 8.53 11.62 2.01
N ASP A 117 9.80 11.37 1.79
CA ASP A 117 10.29 10.07 1.31
C ASP A 117 10.83 9.24 2.49
N GLY A 118 9.94 8.57 3.18
CA GLY A 118 10.23 7.81 4.39
C GLY A 118 9.40 6.54 4.52
N LEU A 119 8.98 6.23 5.73
CA LEU A 119 8.15 5.09 6.07
C LEU A 119 6.90 5.55 6.82
N ALA A 120 5.73 5.25 6.28
CA ALA A 120 4.45 5.59 6.88
C ALA A 120 4.19 4.75 8.14
N VAL A 121 3.81 5.41 9.21
CA VAL A 121 3.51 4.80 10.51
C VAL A 121 2.19 5.31 11.10
N SER A 122 1.58 4.47 11.90
CA SER A 122 0.43 4.79 12.75
C SER A 122 0.86 4.80 14.21
N LEU A 123 0.49 5.85 14.94
CA LEU A 123 0.75 6.06 16.37
C LEU A 123 -0.57 6.11 17.10
N LEU A 124 -0.83 5.19 18.01
CA LEU A 124 -2.03 5.18 18.83
C LEU A 124 -1.71 5.77 20.21
N TYR A 125 -2.43 6.84 20.56
CA TYR A 125 -2.42 7.45 21.88
C TYR A 125 -3.73 7.14 22.60
N GLU A 126 -3.61 6.64 23.83
CA GLU A 126 -4.74 6.40 24.73
C GLU A 126 -4.54 7.24 25.99
N ASN A 127 -5.51 8.09 26.30
CA ASN A 127 -5.41 9.08 27.37
C ASN A 127 -4.12 9.92 27.29
N GLY A 128 -3.72 10.26 26.07
CA GLY A 128 -2.53 11.03 25.75
C GLY A 128 -1.20 10.27 25.84
N VAL A 129 -1.19 8.98 26.14
CA VAL A 129 0.03 8.13 26.20
C VAL A 129 0.15 7.31 24.93
N LEU A 130 1.35 7.24 24.35
CA LEU A 130 1.65 6.38 23.20
C LEU A 130 1.62 4.91 23.65
N THR A 131 0.58 4.19 23.25
CA THR A 131 0.38 2.78 23.62
C THR A 131 0.82 1.82 22.52
N ARG A 132 0.69 2.22 21.23
CA ARG A 132 1.04 1.37 20.12
C ARG A 132 1.54 2.19 18.92
N ALA A 133 2.53 1.64 18.21
CA ALA A 133 2.95 2.14 16.93
C ALA A 133 3.08 0.98 15.93
N ALA A 134 2.62 1.20 14.69
CA ALA A 134 2.65 0.18 13.65
C ALA A 134 3.12 0.75 12.31
N THR A 135 3.79 -0.05 11.49
CA THR A 135 4.03 0.27 10.09
C THR A 135 2.73 0.20 9.30
N ARG A 136 2.67 0.90 8.15
CA ARG A 136 1.52 0.79 7.25
C ARG A 136 1.30 -0.66 6.78
N GLY A 137 2.38 -1.40 6.53
CA GLY A 137 2.32 -2.74 5.93
C GLY A 137 1.64 -2.70 4.56
N ASP A 138 0.64 -3.56 4.37
CA ASP A 138 -0.18 -3.62 3.15
C ASP A 138 -1.37 -2.63 3.15
N GLY A 139 -1.45 -1.81 4.19
CA GLY A 139 -2.54 -0.86 4.43
C GLY A 139 -3.64 -1.38 5.35
N THR A 140 -3.80 -2.68 5.48
CA THR A 140 -4.74 -3.35 6.40
C THR A 140 -4.03 -3.89 7.63
N THR A 141 -2.84 -4.45 7.46
CA THR A 141 -2.04 -5.03 8.53
C THR A 141 -0.60 -4.53 8.45
N GLY A 142 -0.07 -4.05 9.57
CA GLY A 142 1.30 -3.60 9.74
C GLY A 142 2.06 -4.42 10.77
N GLU A 143 3.30 -4.05 11.04
CA GLU A 143 4.16 -4.62 12.08
C GLU A 143 4.15 -3.73 13.32
N ASN A 144 4.05 -4.31 14.49
CA ASN A 144 4.16 -3.58 15.76
C ASN A 144 5.60 -3.14 15.99
N ILE A 145 5.83 -1.84 15.87
CA ILE A 145 7.15 -1.22 16.03
C ILE A 145 7.20 -0.26 17.23
N THR A 146 6.34 -0.45 18.21
CA THR A 146 6.18 0.46 19.34
C THR A 146 7.49 0.73 20.06
N GLU A 147 8.28 -0.32 20.35
CA GLU A 147 9.57 -0.17 21.06
C GLU A 147 10.59 0.63 20.23
N ASN A 148 10.57 0.48 18.90
CA ASN A 148 11.44 1.23 18.00
C ASN A 148 11.01 2.70 17.91
N VAL A 149 9.73 2.95 17.76
CA VAL A 149 9.17 4.31 17.69
C VAL A 149 9.40 5.10 18.99
N ARG A 150 9.34 4.45 20.15
CA ARG A 150 9.66 5.08 21.43
C ARG A 150 11.08 5.67 21.50
N THR A 151 12.00 5.16 20.70
CA THR A 151 13.37 5.69 20.60
C THR A 151 13.50 6.95 19.76
N ILE A 152 12.49 7.26 18.91
CA ILE A 152 12.50 8.45 18.05
C ILE A 152 12.17 9.68 18.86
N LYS A 153 13.17 10.54 19.05
CA LYS A 153 13.11 11.67 19.99
C LYS A 153 12.03 12.70 19.65
N SER A 154 11.71 12.88 18.38
CA SER A 154 10.67 13.82 17.92
C SER A 154 9.23 13.33 18.14
N ILE A 155 9.02 12.05 18.45
CA ILE A 155 7.68 11.51 18.75
C ILE A 155 7.42 11.61 20.25
N PRO A 156 6.39 12.35 20.72
CA PRO A 156 6.07 12.43 22.14
C PRO A 156 5.54 11.10 22.65
N LEU A 157 6.06 10.61 23.77
CA LEU A 157 5.51 9.45 24.49
C LEU A 157 4.21 9.78 25.20
N ARG A 158 4.04 11.08 25.53
CA ARG A 158 2.81 11.64 26.11
C ARG A 158 2.49 12.96 25.40
N LEU A 159 1.23 13.11 25.00
CA LEU A 159 0.72 14.36 24.45
C LEU A 159 0.69 15.47 25.53
N GLN A 160 0.89 16.69 25.10
CA GLN A 160 0.82 17.89 25.96
C GLN A 160 -0.62 18.39 26.06
N GLY A 161 -0.92 19.15 27.15
CA GLY A 161 -2.27 19.67 27.37
C GLY A 161 -3.21 18.63 27.96
N ALA A 162 -4.51 18.88 27.83
CA ALA A 162 -5.58 18.02 28.35
C ALA A 162 -6.82 17.97 27.44
N ASP A 163 -6.77 18.65 26.29
CA ASP A 163 -7.88 18.81 25.32
C ASP A 163 -7.81 17.83 24.14
N PHE A 164 -6.99 16.79 24.27
CA PHE A 164 -6.90 15.75 23.24
C PHE A 164 -7.96 14.65 23.45
N PRO A 165 -8.38 13.95 22.38
CA PRO A 165 -9.27 12.79 22.45
C PRO A 165 -8.72 11.71 23.37
N THR A 166 -9.61 10.97 24.06
CA THR A 166 -9.19 9.87 24.94
C THR A 166 -8.51 8.75 24.16
N ARG A 167 -8.85 8.59 22.88
CA ARG A 167 -8.19 7.68 21.95
C ARG A 167 -7.95 8.38 20.62
N LEU A 168 -6.70 8.49 20.22
CA LEU A 168 -6.27 9.22 19.04
C LEU A 168 -5.22 8.42 18.26
N GLU A 169 -5.52 8.08 17.03
CA GLU A 169 -4.54 7.55 16.09
C GLU A 169 -3.97 8.70 15.25
N VAL A 170 -2.65 8.88 15.31
CA VAL A 170 -1.92 9.86 14.49
C VAL A 170 -1.13 9.11 13.44
N ARG A 171 -1.21 9.55 12.19
CA ARG A 171 -0.47 8.99 11.07
C ARG A 171 0.57 9.98 10.59
N GLY A 172 1.74 9.48 10.28
CA GLY A 172 2.85 10.31 9.82
C GLY A 172 3.93 9.51 9.12
N GLU A 173 4.98 10.22 8.74
CA GLU A 173 6.13 9.66 8.07
C GLU A 173 7.32 9.68 9.00
N VAL A 174 7.97 8.52 9.20
CA VAL A 174 9.30 8.42 9.78
C VAL A 174 10.32 8.50 8.65
N PHE A 175 11.25 9.41 8.77
CA PHE A 175 12.27 9.66 7.75
C PHE A 175 13.65 9.87 8.38
N MET A 176 14.69 9.83 7.56
CA MET A 176 16.05 10.15 7.98
C MET A 176 16.47 11.47 7.35
N PRO A 177 16.79 12.52 8.14
CA PRO A 177 17.34 13.77 7.62
C PRO A 177 18.63 13.53 6.83
N LYS A 178 18.86 14.33 5.78
CA LYS A 178 20.03 14.21 4.88
C LYS A 178 21.37 14.18 5.63
N ALA A 179 21.58 15.13 6.54
CA ALA A 179 22.80 15.17 7.35
C ALA A 179 22.98 13.92 8.22
N GLY A 180 21.90 13.38 8.77
CA GLY A 180 21.91 12.13 9.54
C GLY A 180 22.26 10.92 8.69
N PHE A 181 21.73 10.85 7.49
CA PHE A 181 22.04 9.81 6.51
C PHE A 181 23.51 9.82 6.09
N GLU A 182 24.06 11.00 5.76
CA GLU A 182 25.45 11.17 5.40
C GLU A 182 26.40 10.74 6.55
N ALA A 183 26.10 11.17 7.78
CA ALA A 183 26.85 10.79 8.96
C ALA A 183 26.77 9.29 9.26
N LEU A 184 25.61 8.67 9.02
CA LEU A 184 25.42 7.22 9.18
C LEU A 184 26.27 6.44 8.18
N ASN A 185 26.23 6.80 6.90
CA ASN A 185 27.01 6.15 5.84
C ASN A 185 28.51 6.37 6.01
N ALA A 186 28.94 7.55 6.44
CA ALA A 186 30.35 7.80 6.76
C ALA A 186 30.88 6.91 7.90
N ARG A 187 30.05 6.63 8.92
CA ARG A 187 30.38 5.68 9.99
C ARG A 187 30.42 4.24 9.49
N ALA A 188 29.45 3.84 8.66
CA ALA A 188 29.44 2.50 8.06
C ALA A 188 30.69 2.26 7.22
N LEU A 189 31.09 3.24 6.39
CA LEU A 189 32.31 3.17 5.57
C LEU A 189 33.56 2.96 6.44
N LYS A 190 33.71 3.72 7.54
CA LYS A 190 34.84 3.58 8.46
C LYS A 190 34.94 2.22 9.13
N LYS A 191 33.78 1.56 9.32
CA LYS A 191 33.70 0.22 9.93
C LYS A 191 33.75 -0.94 8.92
N GLY A 192 33.79 -0.63 7.61
CA GLY A 192 33.66 -1.65 6.55
C GLY A 192 32.27 -2.28 6.47
N GLU A 193 31.24 -1.62 6.98
CA GLU A 193 29.86 -2.06 6.93
C GLU A 193 29.20 -1.58 5.63
N LYS A 194 28.13 -2.28 5.24
CA LYS A 194 27.35 -1.90 4.05
C LYS A 194 26.66 -0.55 4.26
N GLN A 195 26.84 0.36 3.31
CA GLN A 195 26.15 1.65 3.30
C GLN A 195 24.70 1.51 2.84
N PHE A 196 23.84 2.41 3.32
CA PHE A 196 22.48 2.55 2.79
C PHE A 196 22.51 3.34 1.49
N VAL A 197 21.62 2.94 0.57
CA VAL A 197 21.58 3.52 -0.78
C VAL A 197 20.93 4.91 -0.78
N ASN A 198 19.90 5.12 0.05
CA ASN A 198 19.20 6.40 0.17
C ASN A 198 18.60 6.58 1.58
N PRO A 199 18.19 7.82 1.94
CA PRO A 199 17.60 8.11 3.26
C PRO A 199 16.34 7.28 3.59
N ARG A 200 15.49 6.99 2.61
CA ARG A 200 14.29 6.16 2.79
C ARG A 200 14.64 4.74 3.21
N ASN A 201 15.56 4.09 2.49
CA ASN A 201 16.02 2.74 2.82
C ASN A 201 16.71 2.71 4.19
N ALA A 202 17.47 3.77 4.51
CA ALA A 202 18.09 3.93 5.82
C ALA A 202 17.05 4.08 6.93
N ALA A 203 15.98 4.86 6.72
CA ALA A 203 14.90 5.02 7.66
C ALA A 203 14.14 3.69 7.86
N ALA A 204 13.73 3.02 6.79
CA ALA A 204 13.01 1.75 6.84
C ALA A 204 13.85 0.66 7.53
N GLY A 205 15.11 0.49 7.14
CA GLY A 205 16.02 -0.49 7.75
C GLY A 205 16.37 -0.17 9.20
N SER A 206 16.37 1.12 9.58
CA SER A 206 16.61 1.54 10.97
C SER A 206 15.37 1.36 11.86
N LEU A 207 14.17 1.57 11.32
CA LEU A 207 12.93 1.44 12.08
C LEU A 207 12.53 -0.01 12.32
N ARG A 208 12.88 -0.92 11.40
CA ARG A 208 12.55 -2.36 11.45
C ARG A 208 13.71 -3.19 12.02
N GLN A 209 14.25 -2.78 13.17
CA GLN A 209 15.28 -3.52 13.92
C GLN A 209 14.62 -4.28 15.07
N LEU A 210 14.91 -5.55 15.21
CA LEU A 210 14.42 -6.36 16.35
C LEU A 210 15.01 -5.87 17.67
N ASP A 211 16.21 -5.32 17.66
CA ASP A 211 16.81 -4.63 18.79
C ASP A 211 16.59 -3.11 18.64
N SER A 212 15.68 -2.56 19.44
CA SER A 212 15.37 -1.12 19.45
C SER A 212 16.53 -0.22 19.87
N LYS A 213 17.58 -0.78 20.51
CA LYS A 213 18.83 -0.04 20.81
C LYS A 213 19.56 0.34 19.53
N ILE A 214 19.47 -0.46 18.48
CA ILE A 214 20.02 -0.11 17.17
C ILE A 214 19.23 1.07 16.58
N THR A 215 17.89 1.03 16.65
CA THR A 215 17.03 2.14 16.23
C THR A 215 17.34 3.43 17.00
N ALA A 216 17.57 3.33 18.31
CA ALA A 216 17.91 4.48 19.15
C ALA A 216 19.20 5.22 18.73
N GLN A 217 20.12 4.54 18.04
CA GLN A 217 21.35 5.12 17.52
C GLN A 217 21.19 5.74 16.12
N ARG A 218 19.99 5.64 15.53
CA ARG A 218 19.71 6.14 14.19
C ARG A 218 19.09 7.54 14.25
N PRO A 219 19.51 8.46 13.38
CA PRO A 219 19.00 9.83 13.35
C PRO A 219 17.65 9.90 12.64
N LEU A 220 16.63 9.27 13.22
CA LEU A 220 15.26 9.25 12.70
C LEU A 220 14.49 10.47 13.19
N ALA A 221 13.62 10.99 12.31
CA ALA A 221 12.67 12.05 12.59
C ALA A 221 11.26 11.64 12.11
N PHE A 222 10.25 12.39 12.57
CA PHE A 222 8.85 12.13 12.27
C PHE A 222 8.10 13.42 11.99
N TYR A 223 7.21 13.42 11.02
CA TYR A 223 6.18 14.44 10.85
C TYR A 223 4.80 13.78 10.72
N ALA A 224 3.82 14.32 11.45
CA ALA A 224 2.43 13.90 11.33
C ALA A 224 1.80 14.49 10.07
N TYR A 225 0.98 13.71 9.36
CA TYR A 225 0.28 14.15 8.16
C TYR A 225 -1.23 13.84 8.15
N SER A 226 -1.73 13.06 9.10
CA SER A 226 -3.16 12.72 9.18
C SER A 226 -3.50 12.14 10.55
N VAL A 227 -4.79 11.91 10.75
CA VAL A 227 -5.34 11.18 11.89
C VAL A 227 -6.18 10.01 11.39
N GLY A 228 -6.25 8.95 12.17
CA GLY A 228 -7.13 7.81 11.95
C GLY A 228 -8.28 7.80 12.96
N VAL A 229 -8.24 6.86 13.92
CA VAL A 229 -9.26 6.71 14.97
C VAL A 229 -9.29 7.94 15.88
N ILE A 230 -10.48 8.45 16.17
CA ILE A 230 -10.75 9.56 17.10
C ILE A 230 -11.92 9.16 17.96
N GLU A 231 -11.71 9.01 19.28
CA GLU A 231 -12.76 8.66 20.24
C GLU A 231 -12.61 9.51 21.51
N GLY A 232 -13.74 9.90 22.08
CA GLY A 232 -13.77 10.66 23.34
C GLY A 232 -13.25 12.08 23.24
N GLY A 233 -13.44 12.71 22.08
CA GLY A 233 -13.11 14.10 21.79
C GLY A 233 -13.41 14.44 20.34
N GLU A 234 -13.34 15.72 20.01
CA GLU A 234 -13.56 16.22 18.66
C GLU A 234 -12.32 16.95 18.15
N LEU A 235 -12.06 16.84 16.86
CA LEU A 235 -11.04 17.60 16.16
C LEU A 235 -11.67 18.66 15.28
N ALA A 236 -10.86 19.65 14.89
CA ALA A 236 -11.27 20.69 13.98
C ALA A 236 -11.83 20.12 12.65
N THR A 237 -12.72 20.86 12.01
CA THR A 237 -13.33 20.49 10.73
C THR A 237 -12.45 20.88 9.52
N SER A 238 -11.30 21.50 9.74
CA SER A 238 -10.26 21.81 8.77
C SER A 238 -9.04 20.90 9.00
N HIS A 239 -8.53 20.30 7.93
CA HIS A 239 -7.33 19.43 7.98
C HIS A 239 -6.10 20.21 8.49
N TYR A 240 -5.92 21.43 8.03
CA TYR A 240 -4.85 22.32 8.48
C TYR A 240 -4.98 22.68 9.97
N GLN A 241 -6.19 22.97 10.45
CA GLN A 241 -6.43 23.23 11.87
C GLN A 241 -6.17 22.00 12.73
N ARG A 242 -6.46 20.79 12.24
CA ARG A 242 -6.06 19.54 12.91
C ARG A 242 -4.56 19.45 13.08
N PHE A 243 -3.78 19.86 12.10
CA PHE A 243 -2.32 19.92 12.24
C PHE A 243 -1.88 20.88 13.35
N LEU A 244 -2.53 22.04 13.46
CA LEU A 244 -2.24 22.98 14.56
C LEU A 244 -2.60 22.39 15.93
N GLN A 245 -3.70 21.63 16.03
CA GLN A 245 -4.05 20.89 17.25
C GLN A 245 -2.97 19.84 17.57
N LEU A 246 -2.56 19.00 16.60
CA LEU A 246 -1.50 18.01 16.80
C LEU A 246 -0.19 18.67 17.24
N LYS A 247 0.17 19.80 16.62
CA LYS A 247 1.35 20.59 17.02
C LYS A 247 1.22 21.12 18.45
N GLY A 248 0.03 21.59 18.85
CA GLY A 248 -0.26 22.03 20.21
C GLY A 248 -0.11 20.91 21.25
N TRP A 249 -0.32 19.67 20.85
CA TRP A 249 -0.12 18.49 21.69
C TRP A 249 1.31 17.93 21.64
N GLY A 250 2.24 18.64 20.99
CA GLY A 250 3.66 18.29 20.94
C GLY A 250 4.05 17.35 19.80
N LEU A 251 3.16 17.08 18.85
CA LEU A 251 3.49 16.29 17.65
C LEU A 251 4.12 17.18 16.58
N PRO A 252 5.26 16.80 15.98
CA PRO A 252 5.89 17.60 14.95
C PRO A 252 5.10 17.53 13.64
N ILE A 253 4.93 18.70 13.04
CA ILE A 253 4.30 18.90 11.73
C ILE A 253 5.33 19.47 10.78
N CYS A 254 5.25 19.08 9.51
CA CYS A 254 6.15 19.61 8.48
C CYS A 254 6.01 21.14 8.39
N PRO A 255 7.11 21.90 8.57
CA PRO A 255 7.05 23.36 8.60
C PRO A 255 6.63 24.00 7.29
N GLU A 256 6.84 23.33 6.15
CA GLU A 256 6.43 23.78 4.83
C GLU A 256 4.93 23.57 4.54
N THR A 257 4.18 22.96 5.45
CA THR A 257 2.71 22.78 5.27
C THR A 257 2.00 24.11 5.16
N LYS A 258 1.18 24.25 4.12
CA LYS A 258 0.50 25.52 3.80
C LYS A 258 -0.97 25.28 3.44
N LEU A 259 -1.83 26.19 3.90
CA LEU A 259 -3.21 26.31 3.47
C LEU A 259 -3.28 27.25 2.27
N VAL A 260 -3.91 26.82 1.18
CA VAL A 260 -4.11 27.59 -0.05
C VAL A 260 -5.57 27.54 -0.48
N THR A 261 -6.03 28.52 -1.28
CA THR A 261 -7.46 28.70 -1.58
C THR A 261 -7.80 28.46 -3.05
N SER A 262 -6.82 28.18 -3.88
CA SER A 262 -7.03 27.98 -5.32
C SER A 262 -6.07 26.98 -5.93
N LEU A 263 -6.45 26.40 -7.07
CA LEU A 263 -5.58 25.52 -7.85
C LEU A 263 -4.29 26.23 -8.32
N THR A 264 -4.39 27.53 -8.61
CA THR A 264 -3.23 28.36 -8.96
C THR A 264 -2.22 28.43 -7.82
N GLU A 265 -2.70 28.61 -6.59
CA GLU A 265 -1.83 28.62 -5.40
C GLU A 265 -1.27 27.23 -5.09
N VAL A 266 -2.01 26.16 -5.37
CA VAL A 266 -1.49 24.77 -5.31
C VAL A 266 -0.30 24.60 -6.24
N LYS A 267 -0.42 25.05 -7.50
CA LYS A 267 0.69 24.98 -8.47
C LYS A 267 1.87 25.85 -8.05
N ALA A 268 1.62 27.05 -7.51
CA ALA A 268 2.67 27.91 -6.98
C ALA A 268 3.41 27.26 -5.79
N PHE A 269 2.70 26.60 -4.88
CA PHE A 269 3.28 25.83 -3.80
C PHE A 269 4.18 24.68 -4.32
N TYR A 270 3.68 23.93 -5.29
CA TYR A 270 4.47 22.86 -5.93
C TYR A 270 5.77 23.40 -6.52
N GLN A 271 5.73 24.50 -7.26
CA GLN A 271 6.91 25.10 -7.86
C GLN A 271 7.91 25.63 -6.82
N ASP A 272 7.43 26.26 -5.74
CA ASP A 272 8.27 26.72 -4.64
C ASP A 272 9.00 25.56 -3.97
N ILE A 273 8.29 24.49 -3.63
CA ILE A 273 8.90 23.30 -2.98
C ILE A 273 9.85 22.59 -3.95
N LEU A 274 9.54 22.49 -5.24
CA LEU A 274 10.44 21.92 -6.25
C LEU A 274 11.76 22.68 -6.32
N GLN A 275 11.71 24.02 -6.34
CA GLN A 275 12.92 24.87 -6.38
C GLN A 275 13.77 24.70 -5.10
N ARG A 276 13.12 24.57 -3.94
CA ARG A 276 13.78 24.44 -2.64
C ARG A 276 14.17 23.00 -2.28
N ARG A 277 13.80 22.00 -3.09
CA ARG A 277 14.00 20.58 -2.82
C ARG A 277 15.42 20.24 -2.32
N GLN A 278 16.44 20.80 -2.97
CA GLN A 278 17.84 20.54 -2.63
C GLN A 278 18.22 21.08 -1.25
N SER A 279 17.65 22.22 -0.85
CA SER A 279 17.96 22.92 0.40
C SER A 279 17.20 22.39 1.61
N LEU A 280 16.15 21.57 1.40
CA LEU A 280 15.41 20.97 2.50
C LEU A 280 16.27 19.93 3.23
N ALA A 281 16.11 19.86 4.54
CA ALA A 281 16.88 18.94 5.40
C ALA A 281 16.51 17.45 5.21
N TYR A 282 15.48 17.16 4.44
CA TYR A 282 14.93 15.82 4.19
C TYR A 282 14.64 15.62 2.71
N GLU A 283 14.55 14.35 2.30
CA GLU A 283 14.18 13.99 0.92
C GLU A 283 12.66 14.00 0.74
N ILE A 284 12.25 14.46 -0.44
CA ILE A 284 10.85 14.52 -0.87
C ILE A 284 10.75 14.10 -2.35
N ASP A 285 9.63 13.51 -2.73
CA ASP A 285 9.37 13.05 -4.09
C ASP A 285 8.19 13.76 -4.79
N GLY A 286 7.63 14.76 -4.14
CA GLY A 286 6.52 15.57 -4.61
C GLY A 286 5.89 16.40 -3.49
N VAL A 287 4.65 16.79 -3.69
CA VAL A 287 3.79 17.42 -2.68
C VAL A 287 2.49 16.64 -2.55
N VAL A 288 1.88 16.67 -1.38
CA VAL A 288 0.55 16.11 -1.15
C VAL A 288 -0.44 17.25 -1.06
N ILE A 289 -1.53 17.13 -1.79
CA ILE A 289 -2.62 18.12 -1.86
C ILE A 289 -3.86 17.44 -1.31
N LYS A 290 -4.50 18.06 -0.32
CA LYS A 290 -5.69 17.53 0.35
C LYS A 290 -6.76 18.63 0.37
N VAL A 291 -8.01 18.26 0.11
CA VAL A 291 -9.14 19.15 0.41
C VAL A 291 -9.13 19.44 1.91
N ASP A 292 -9.16 20.71 2.30
CA ASP A 292 -9.01 21.08 3.72
C ASP A 292 -10.25 20.78 4.57
N ASP A 293 -11.44 20.94 4.00
CA ASP A 293 -12.70 20.70 4.69
C ASP A 293 -12.94 19.21 4.91
N ILE A 294 -13.01 18.77 6.17
CA ILE A 294 -13.17 17.37 6.55
C ILE A 294 -14.53 16.81 6.11
N GLN A 295 -15.59 17.60 6.15
CA GLN A 295 -16.91 17.14 5.71
C GLN A 295 -16.92 16.90 4.20
N LEU A 296 -16.21 17.73 3.42
CA LEU A 296 -16.03 17.48 2.00
C LEU A 296 -15.16 16.24 1.75
N GLN A 297 -14.12 15.98 2.55
CA GLN A 297 -13.34 14.74 2.46
C GLN A 297 -14.23 13.50 2.65
N GLU A 298 -15.07 13.50 3.69
CA GLU A 298 -15.99 12.39 3.97
C GLU A 298 -17.00 12.17 2.85
N ARG A 299 -17.57 13.24 2.29
CA ARG A 299 -18.51 13.18 1.17
C ARG A 299 -17.86 12.73 -0.14
N LEU A 300 -16.62 13.11 -0.42
CA LEU A 300 -15.85 12.65 -1.58
C LEU A 300 -15.50 11.16 -1.43
N GLY A 301 -15.20 10.73 -0.22
CA GLY A 301 -14.93 9.34 0.12
C GLY A 301 -13.66 8.78 -0.53
N PHE A 302 -13.68 7.49 -0.80
CA PHE A 302 -12.52 6.71 -1.22
C PHE A 302 -12.81 5.92 -2.50
N VAL A 303 -11.77 5.53 -3.20
CA VAL A 303 -11.71 4.40 -4.13
C VAL A 303 -11.03 3.22 -3.44
N ALA A 304 -10.93 2.07 -4.10
CA ALA A 304 -10.42 0.84 -3.47
C ALA A 304 -9.08 0.99 -2.72
N ARG A 305 -8.21 1.91 -3.15
CA ARG A 305 -6.86 2.05 -2.58
C ARG A 305 -6.44 3.49 -2.25
N ALA A 306 -7.27 4.48 -2.55
CA ALA A 306 -6.90 5.90 -2.39
C ALA A 306 -8.09 6.78 -2.01
N PRO A 307 -7.88 7.87 -1.27
CA PRO A 307 -8.89 8.89 -1.05
C PRO A 307 -9.14 9.68 -2.35
N ARG A 308 -10.40 10.09 -2.60
CA ARG A 308 -10.74 10.96 -3.73
C ARG A 308 -10.43 12.43 -3.47
N TRP A 309 -10.13 12.78 -2.24
CA TRP A 309 -9.92 14.15 -1.76
C TRP A 309 -8.45 14.50 -1.56
N ALA A 310 -7.53 13.57 -1.86
CA ALA A 310 -6.09 13.79 -1.75
C ALA A 310 -5.35 13.18 -2.94
N ILE A 311 -4.26 13.82 -3.36
CA ILE A 311 -3.38 13.35 -4.42
C ILE A 311 -1.93 13.67 -4.11
N ALA A 312 -1.03 12.81 -4.55
CA ALA A 312 0.40 13.07 -4.56
C ALA A 312 0.80 13.66 -5.92
N TYR A 313 1.20 14.93 -5.95
CA TYR A 313 1.73 15.58 -7.14
C TYR A 313 3.24 15.41 -7.15
N LYS A 314 3.70 14.49 -7.99
CA LYS A 314 5.11 14.04 -8.05
C LYS A 314 5.98 15.05 -8.80
N PHE A 315 7.23 15.18 -8.36
CA PHE A 315 8.22 15.96 -9.10
C PHE A 315 8.64 15.25 -10.38
N PRO A 316 9.08 16.02 -11.41
CA PRO A 316 9.70 15.43 -12.59
C PRO A 316 10.83 14.49 -12.18
N ALA A 317 10.90 13.36 -12.86
CA ALA A 317 11.97 12.41 -12.64
C ALA A 317 13.33 13.04 -13.00
N GLN A 318 14.36 12.71 -12.26
CA GLN A 318 15.73 13.03 -12.67
C GLN A 318 16.11 12.15 -13.85
N GLU A 319 16.76 12.73 -14.83
CA GLU A 319 17.23 12.07 -16.04
C GLU A 319 18.77 12.06 -16.04
N GLU A 320 19.35 10.95 -16.51
CA GLU A 320 20.79 10.79 -16.68
C GLU A 320 21.11 10.03 -17.96
N LEU A 321 22.34 10.21 -18.45
CA LEU A 321 22.83 9.49 -19.63
C LEU A 321 23.59 8.25 -19.19
N THR A 322 23.34 7.13 -19.89
CA THR A 322 24.11 5.91 -19.71
C THR A 322 24.16 5.08 -21.00
N LEU A 323 25.03 4.05 -21.02
CA LEU A 323 25.20 3.15 -22.15
C LEU A 323 24.31 1.92 -21.98
N LEU A 324 23.60 1.53 -23.03
CA LEU A 324 22.87 0.28 -23.10
C LEU A 324 23.83 -0.85 -23.53
N ASN A 325 24.25 -1.65 -22.56
CA ASN A 325 25.24 -2.73 -22.79
C ASN A 325 24.59 -3.99 -23.39
N ASP A 326 23.35 -4.34 -22.97
CA ASP A 326 22.64 -5.53 -23.41
C ASP A 326 21.14 -5.44 -23.07
N VAL A 327 20.35 -6.37 -23.58
CA VAL A 327 18.93 -6.53 -23.23
C VAL A 327 18.65 -7.97 -22.84
N GLU A 328 18.15 -8.16 -21.62
CA GLU A 328 17.71 -9.43 -21.09
C GLU A 328 16.18 -9.51 -21.15
N PHE A 329 15.63 -10.66 -21.53
CA PHE A 329 14.19 -10.90 -21.55
C PHE A 329 13.79 -11.71 -20.32
N GLN A 330 13.06 -11.09 -19.39
CA GLN A 330 12.58 -11.71 -18.17
C GLN A 330 11.17 -12.24 -18.35
N VAL A 331 10.91 -13.43 -17.81
CA VAL A 331 9.61 -14.09 -17.87
C VAL A 331 8.94 -13.99 -16.51
N GLY A 332 7.82 -13.27 -16.45
CA GLY A 332 7.01 -13.12 -15.24
C GLY A 332 6.08 -14.31 -14.99
N ARG A 333 5.42 -14.30 -13.84
CA ARG A 333 4.50 -15.36 -13.39
C ARG A 333 3.35 -15.65 -14.36
N THR A 334 2.91 -14.65 -15.10
CA THR A 334 1.84 -14.77 -16.11
C THR A 334 2.35 -15.12 -17.49
N GLY A 335 3.64 -15.46 -17.60
CA GLY A 335 4.32 -15.70 -18.86
C GLY A 335 4.70 -14.42 -19.61
N ALA A 336 4.35 -13.25 -19.12
CA ALA A 336 4.73 -11.98 -19.76
C ALA A 336 6.23 -11.89 -19.92
N ILE A 337 6.70 -11.57 -21.13
CA ILE A 337 8.10 -11.39 -21.44
C ILE A 337 8.40 -9.90 -21.43
N THR A 338 9.19 -9.48 -20.46
CA THR A 338 9.57 -8.10 -20.27
C THR A 338 11.02 -7.90 -20.65
N PRO A 339 11.31 -7.05 -21.64
CA PRO A 339 12.68 -6.67 -21.99
C PRO A 339 13.24 -5.74 -20.91
N VAL A 340 14.40 -6.09 -20.38
CA VAL A 340 15.14 -5.32 -19.36
C VAL A 340 16.48 -4.91 -19.93
N ALA A 341 16.67 -3.61 -20.07
CA ALA A 341 17.93 -3.01 -20.48
C ALA A 341 18.99 -3.21 -19.40
N LYS A 342 20.15 -3.72 -19.77
CA LYS A 342 21.38 -3.77 -18.96
C LYS A 342 22.19 -2.53 -19.27
N LEU A 343 22.36 -1.67 -18.28
CA LEU A 343 22.98 -0.36 -18.42
C LEU A 343 24.36 -0.32 -17.78
N GLU A 344 25.22 0.52 -18.30
CA GLU A 344 26.37 0.95 -17.52
C GLU A 344 25.87 1.63 -16.25
N PRO A 345 26.34 1.23 -15.04
CA PRO A 345 25.84 1.77 -13.80
C PRO A 345 25.91 3.30 -13.72
N VAL A 346 24.81 3.96 -13.46
CA VAL A 346 24.72 5.42 -13.36
C VAL A 346 23.89 5.83 -12.16
N PHE A 347 24.28 6.93 -11.52
CA PHE A 347 23.57 7.47 -10.37
C PHE A 347 22.45 8.40 -10.82
N VAL A 348 21.18 8.04 -10.55
CA VAL A 348 20.00 8.82 -10.95
C VAL A 348 18.92 8.74 -9.86
N GLY A 349 18.33 9.88 -9.52
CA GLY A 349 17.26 9.93 -8.52
C GLY A 349 17.65 9.36 -7.16
N GLY A 350 18.92 9.53 -6.73
CA GLY A 350 19.42 9.09 -5.43
C GLY A 350 19.80 7.60 -5.34
N VAL A 351 19.84 6.87 -6.46
CA VAL A 351 20.25 5.45 -6.50
C VAL A 351 21.13 5.16 -7.71
N THR A 352 21.97 4.13 -7.61
CA THR A 352 22.71 3.61 -8.76
C THR A 352 21.79 2.65 -9.54
N VAL A 353 21.58 2.96 -10.82
CA VAL A 353 20.75 2.18 -11.74
C VAL A 353 21.66 1.46 -12.73
N SER A 354 21.51 0.15 -12.82
CA SER A 354 22.16 -0.74 -13.80
C SER A 354 21.18 -1.49 -14.68
N ASN A 355 19.88 -1.38 -14.39
CA ASN A 355 18.82 -2.00 -15.17
C ASN A 355 17.64 -1.03 -15.30
N ALA A 356 17.01 -1.03 -16.48
CA ALA A 356 15.78 -0.28 -16.75
C ALA A 356 14.80 -1.12 -17.54
N THR A 357 13.50 -0.88 -17.36
CA THR A 357 12.51 -1.57 -18.19
C THR A 357 12.41 -0.95 -19.57
N LEU A 358 12.24 -1.82 -20.58
CA LEU A 358 11.83 -1.46 -21.95
C LEU A 358 10.35 -1.82 -22.18
N HIS A 359 9.62 -2.18 -21.13
CA HIS A 359 8.21 -2.52 -21.09
C HIS A 359 7.79 -3.66 -22.03
N ASN A 360 7.86 -3.49 -23.36
CA ASN A 360 7.42 -4.44 -24.35
C ASN A 360 8.08 -4.19 -25.73
N ALA A 361 7.73 -4.99 -26.74
CA ALA A 361 8.28 -4.87 -28.08
C ALA A 361 7.93 -3.52 -28.75
N ASP A 362 6.70 -3.00 -28.53
CA ASP A 362 6.24 -1.74 -29.12
C ASP A 362 7.06 -0.56 -28.59
N GLU A 363 7.44 -0.60 -27.33
CA GLU A 363 8.27 0.44 -26.71
C GLU A 363 9.70 0.41 -27.26
N ILE A 364 10.27 -0.77 -27.49
CA ILE A 364 11.57 -0.92 -28.18
C ILE A 364 11.51 -0.30 -29.58
N GLU A 365 10.46 -0.59 -30.34
CA GLU A 365 10.26 -0.05 -31.68
C GLU A 365 10.03 1.47 -31.65
N ARG A 366 9.18 1.96 -30.74
CA ARG A 366 8.90 3.38 -30.55
C ARG A 366 10.16 4.20 -30.21
N LEU A 367 11.00 3.67 -29.33
CA LEU A 367 12.27 4.29 -28.94
C LEU A 367 13.34 4.16 -30.05
N GLY A 368 13.20 3.18 -30.91
CA GLY A 368 14.24 2.84 -31.89
C GLY A 368 15.59 2.50 -31.26
N VAL A 369 15.56 1.94 -30.05
CA VAL A 369 16.74 1.69 -29.23
C VAL A 369 17.51 0.46 -29.71
N MET A 370 18.84 0.52 -29.70
CA MET A 370 19.76 -0.55 -30.07
C MET A 370 20.78 -0.81 -28.97
N VAL A 371 21.25 -2.04 -28.84
CA VAL A 371 22.37 -2.36 -27.94
C VAL A 371 23.62 -1.62 -28.42
N GLY A 372 24.26 -0.91 -27.52
CA GLY A 372 25.37 0.00 -27.79
C GLY A 372 24.98 1.48 -27.79
N ASP A 373 23.68 1.81 -27.74
CA ASP A 373 23.22 3.19 -27.70
C ASP A 373 23.54 3.88 -26.36
N THR A 374 23.82 5.18 -26.45
CA THR A 374 23.70 6.09 -25.30
C THR A 374 22.23 6.45 -25.14
N VAL A 375 21.68 6.16 -23.96
CA VAL A 375 20.26 6.36 -23.64
C VAL A 375 20.07 7.34 -22.49
N VAL A 376 18.95 8.08 -22.52
CA VAL A 376 18.48 8.89 -21.41
C VAL A 376 17.59 7.98 -20.56
N ILE A 377 17.97 7.80 -19.30
CA ILE A 377 17.15 7.08 -18.34
C ILE A 377 16.49 8.05 -17.38
N ARG A 378 15.32 7.68 -16.91
CA ARG A 378 14.54 8.45 -15.95
C ARG A 378 14.10 7.55 -14.80
N ARG A 379 14.17 8.08 -13.58
CA ARG A 379 13.57 7.47 -12.40
C ARG A 379 12.47 8.38 -11.85
N ALA A 380 11.20 7.95 -11.96
CA ALA A 380 10.05 8.66 -11.41
C ALA A 380 9.74 8.13 -10.00
N GLY A 381 10.16 8.84 -8.95
CA GLY A 381 9.91 8.46 -7.55
C GLY A 381 10.44 7.05 -7.22
N ASP A 382 9.61 6.20 -6.61
CA ASP A 382 9.92 4.77 -6.32
C ASP A 382 9.68 3.83 -7.52
N VAL A 383 9.41 4.39 -8.70
CA VAL A 383 9.08 3.60 -9.89
C VAL A 383 10.35 3.01 -10.50
N ILE A 384 10.19 1.86 -11.17
CA ILE A 384 11.25 1.17 -11.92
C ILE A 384 11.87 2.14 -12.93
N PRO A 385 13.20 2.27 -13.00
CA PRO A 385 13.87 3.10 -14.00
C PRO A 385 13.45 2.72 -15.42
N GLN A 386 13.27 3.71 -16.28
CA GLN A 386 12.86 3.50 -17.68
C GLN A 386 13.75 4.31 -18.62
N ILE A 387 13.91 3.80 -19.85
CA ILE A 387 14.56 4.53 -20.94
C ILE A 387 13.54 5.51 -21.54
N VAL A 388 13.92 6.78 -21.64
CA VAL A 388 13.05 7.87 -22.15
C VAL A 388 13.32 8.13 -23.61
N SER A 389 14.57 8.15 -24.01
CA SER A 389 15.01 8.43 -25.37
C SER A 389 16.42 7.90 -25.66
N VAL A 390 16.78 7.90 -26.93
CA VAL A 390 18.12 7.55 -27.43
C VAL A 390 18.83 8.80 -27.92
N VAL A 391 20.10 8.92 -27.61
CA VAL A 391 20.97 9.99 -28.15
C VAL A 391 21.55 9.52 -29.47
N LEU A 392 20.84 9.75 -30.57
CA LEU A 392 21.17 9.20 -31.89
C LEU A 392 22.55 9.66 -32.41
N GLU A 393 22.98 10.88 -32.06
CA GLU A 393 24.29 11.41 -32.44
C GLU A 393 25.47 10.64 -31.80
N ARG A 394 25.19 9.84 -30.78
CA ARG A 394 26.19 9.01 -30.07
C ARG A 394 26.05 7.52 -30.41
N ARG A 395 25.18 7.16 -31.37
CA ARG A 395 25.02 5.75 -31.78
C ARG A 395 26.30 5.25 -32.48
N PRO A 396 26.89 4.16 -31.98
CA PRO A 396 28.05 3.58 -32.62
C PRO A 396 27.66 2.82 -33.91
N GLU A 397 28.58 2.74 -34.87
CA GLU A 397 28.35 2.03 -36.13
C GLU A 397 28.02 0.53 -35.95
N ASN A 398 28.52 -0.06 -34.87
CA ASN A 398 28.31 -1.47 -34.52
C ASN A 398 27.09 -1.71 -33.59
N ALA A 399 26.20 -0.75 -33.44
CA ALA A 399 24.98 -0.91 -32.66
C ALA A 399 24.13 -2.08 -33.21
N LYS A 400 23.57 -2.90 -32.30
CA LYS A 400 22.81 -4.10 -32.65
C LYS A 400 21.33 -3.93 -32.38
N SER A 401 20.49 -4.29 -33.34
CA SER A 401 19.03 -4.31 -33.16
C SER A 401 18.65 -5.29 -32.06
N ILE A 402 17.67 -4.90 -31.25
CA ILE A 402 17.10 -5.76 -30.22
C ILE A 402 16.04 -6.64 -30.89
N VAL A 403 16.27 -7.95 -30.88
CA VAL A 403 15.34 -8.92 -31.47
C VAL A 403 14.51 -9.54 -30.35
N PHE A 404 13.20 -9.34 -30.40
CA PHE A 404 12.29 -9.93 -29.41
C PHE A 404 12.25 -11.47 -29.64
N PRO A 405 12.36 -12.28 -28.56
CA PRO A 405 12.47 -13.74 -28.72
C PRO A 405 11.14 -14.34 -29.19
N THR A 406 11.21 -15.28 -30.15
CA THR A 406 10.09 -16.13 -30.57
C THR A 406 9.95 -17.38 -29.71
N ARG A 407 10.97 -17.67 -28.92
CA ARG A 407 11.02 -18.76 -27.96
C ARG A 407 11.34 -18.22 -26.57
N CYS A 408 10.67 -18.80 -25.56
CA CYS A 408 10.89 -18.43 -24.17
C CYS A 408 12.36 -18.65 -23.76
N PRO A 409 13.06 -17.65 -23.23
CA PRO A 409 14.46 -17.80 -22.83
C PRO A 409 14.67 -18.82 -21.70
N VAL A 410 13.61 -19.18 -20.97
CA VAL A 410 13.69 -20.09 -19.82
C VAL A 410 13.31 -21.53 -20.20
N CYS A 411 12.20 -21.74 -20.92
CA CYS A 411 11.66 -23.08 -21.14
C CYS A 411 11.60 -23.50 -22.62
N GLN A 412 12.00 -22.61 -23.54
CA GLN A 412 11.99 -22.81 -24.99
C GLN A 412 10.58 -23.04 -25.62
N SER A 413 9.51 -22.87 -24.85
CA SER A 413 8.15 -22.85 -25.38
C SER A 413 7.94 -21.64 -26.29
N ASP A 414 6.96 -21.71 -27.17
CA ASP A 414 6.66 -20.60 -28.06
C ASP A 414 6.25 -19.34 -27.30
N VAL A 415 6.62 -18.19 -27.87
CA VAL A 415 6.20 -16.89 -27.39
C VAL A 415 5.04 -16.41 -28.27
N GLU A 416 3.91 -16.17 -27.65
CA GLU A 416 2.69 -15.74 -28.30
C GLU A 416 2.37 -14.28 -27.96
N ARG A 417 1.85 -13.55 -28.94
CA ARG A 417 1.30 -12.22 -28.74
C ARG A 417 -0.10 -12.18 -29.34
N VAL A 418 -1.08 -11.96 -28.50
CA VAL A 418 -2.48 -11.83 -28.93
C VAL A 418 -2.63 -10.50 -29.68
N GLU A 419 -3.35 -10.52 -30.78
CA GLU A 419 -3.64 -9.34 -31.62
C GLU A 419 -4.34 -8.27 -30.74
N GLY A 420 -3.79 -7.04 -30.74
CA GLY A 420 -4.27 -5.94 -29.89
C GLY A 420 -3.67 -5.89 -28.47
N GLU A 421 -2.90 -6.90 -28.04
CA GLU A 421 -2.14 -6.86 -26.80
C GLU A 421 -0.70 -6.38 -27.01
N ALA A 422 -0.23 -5.48 -26.15
CA ALA A 422 1.15 -5.00 -26.15
C ALA A 422 2.16 -6.03 -25.58
N VAL A 423 1.68 -7.04 -24.85
CA VAL A 423 2.51 -7.97 -24.08
C VAL A 423 2.61 -9.32 -24.78
N ALA A 424 3.84 -9.69 -25.14
CA ALA A 424 4.15 -11.06 -25.60
C ALA A 424 4.32 -12.00 -24.40
N ARG A 425 3.91 -13.26 -24.53
CA ARG A 425 3.87 -14.23 -23.44
C ARG A 425 4.43 -15.58 -23.81
N CYS A 426 5.08 -16.22 -22.85
CA CYS A 426 5.46 -17.61 -22.93
C CYS A 426 4.21 -18.50 -22.78
N SER A 427 3.99 -19.41 -23.72
CA SER A 427 2.89 -20.38 -23.68
C SER A 427 3.13 -21.56 -22.70
N GLY A 428 4.33 -21.66 -22.13
CA GLY A 428 4.76 -22.81 -21.33
C GLY A 428 4.07 -22.99 -19.96
N GLY A 429 3.33 -21.99 -19.47
CA GLY A 429 2.58 -22.08 -18.21
C GLY A 429 3.44 -22.60 -17.03
N LEU A 430 2.92 -23.58 -16.28
CA LEU A 430 3.62 -24.22 -15.17
C LEU A 430 4.85 -25.06 -15.59
N ILE A 431 5.02 -25.36 -16.87
CA ILE A 431 6.21 -26.04 -17.39
C ILE A 431 7.42 -25.11 -17.32
N CYS A 432 7.19 -23.82 -17.56
CA CYS A 432 8.23 -22.80 -17.50
C CYS A 432 8.67 -22.56 -16.06
N GLN A 433 9.96 -22.80 -15.78
CA GLN A 433 10.50 -22.60 -14.43
C GLN A 433 10.31 -21.17 -13.89
N ALA A 434 10.39 -20.15 -14.76
CA ALA A 434 10.18 -18.76 -14.35
C ALA A 434 8.72 -18.49 -13.96
N GLN A 435 7.77 -19.02 -14.71
CA GLN A 435 6.35 -18.92 -14.38
C GLN A 435 6.03 -19.70 -13.12
N ARG A 436 6.60 -20.89 -12.97
CA ARG A 436 6.46 -21.73 -11.78
C ARG A 436 6.96 -21.04 -10.54
N LYS A 437 8.17 -20.45 -10.57
CA LYS A 437 8.73 -19.68 -9.47
C LYS A 437 7.79 -18.56 -9.05
N GLU A 438 7.38 -17.73 -9.98
CA GLU A 438 6.52 -16.58 -9.69
C GLU A 438 5.09 -17.01 -9.28
N ALA A 439 4.55 -18.06 -9.87
CA ALA A 439 3.28 -18.63 -9.45
C ALA A 439 3.31 -19.16 -8.01
N LEU A 440 4.41 -19.83 -7.63
CA LEU A 440 4.60 -20.31 -6.25
C LEU A 440 4.85 -19.16 -5.27
N LYS A 441 5.64 -18.14 -5.63
CA LYS A 441 5.81 -16.93 -4.82
C LYS A 441 4.47 -16.22 -4.61
N HIS A 442 3.66 -16.10 -5.66
CA HIS A 442 2.32 -15.54 -5.56
C HIS A 442 1.45 -16.37 -4.62
N PHE A 443 1.44 -17.70 -4.81
CA PHE A 443 0.63 -18.62 -4.03
C PHE A 443 0.92 -18.54 -2.52
N VAL A 444 2.20 -18.44 -2.13
CA VAL A 444 2.60 -18.34 -0.71
C VAL A 444 2.54 -16.92 -0.15
N SER A 445 2.30 -15.92 -0.99
CA SER A 445 2.32 -14.51 -0.58
C SER A 445 1.26 -14.19 0.49
N ARG A 446 1.50 -13.11 1.25
CA ARG A 446 0.65 -12.67 2.36
C ARG A 446 -0.83 -12.48 1.99
N LYS A 447 -1.11 -12.03 0.77
CA LYS A 447 -2.47 -11.79 0.28
C LYS A 447 -3.15 -13.07 -0.24
N ALA A 448 -2.37 -14.09 -0.53
CA ALA A 448 -2.82 -15.41 -0.98
C ALA A 448 -2.89 -16.40 0.20
N MET A 449 -2.08 -17.44 0.21
CA MET A 449 -2.10 -18.46 1.26
C MET A 449 -1.34 -18.07 2.53
N ASP A 450 -0.58 -16.97 2.52
CA ASP A 450 0.13 -16.40 3.67
C ASP A 450 1.04 -17.40 4.39
N VAL A 451 1.97 -17.99 3.65
CA VAL A 451 2.91 -18.96 4.20
C VAL A 451 4.19 -18.28 4.64
N GLU A 452 4.31 -18.01 5.93
CA GLU A 452 5.48 -17.37 6.50
C GLU A 452 6.73 -18.26 6.37
N GLY A 453 7.88 -17.65 6.08
CA GLY A 453 9.15 -18.35 5.91
C GLY A 453 9.44 -18.88 4.49
N LEU A 454 8.46 -18.92 3.59
CA LEU A 454 8.66 -19.21 2.17
C LEU A 454 8.86 -17.92 1.36
N GLY A 455 9.95 -17.21 1.63
CA GLY A 455 10.35 -16.05 0.85
C GLY A 455 10.87 -16.43 -0.54
N ASP A 456 11.05 -15.42 -1.41
CA ASP A 456 11.42 -15.56 -2.82
C ASP A 456 12.62 -16.48 -3.04
N LYS A 457 13.70 -16.32 -2.25
CA LYS A 457 14.91 -17.13 -2.39
C LYS A 457 14.73 -18.61 -1.99
N VAL A 458 13.82 -18.89 -1.06
CA VAL A 458 13.50 -20.26 -0.67
C VAL A 458 12.71 -20.94 -1.77
N ILE A 459 11.70 -20.24 -2.33
CA ILE A 459 10.92 -20.73 -3.48
C ILE A 459 11.83 -20.98 -4.70
N GLU A 460 12.76 -20.08 -4.99
CA GLU A 460 13.71 -20.27 -6.07
C GLU A 460 14.55 -21.52 -5.89
N GLN A 461 15.09 -21.74 -4.69
CA GLN A 461 15.87 -22.96 -4.38
C GLN A 461 15.02 -24.23 -4.50
N LEU A 462 13.78 -24.21 -4.02
CA LEU A 462 12.87 -25.37 -4.10
C LEU A 462 12.58 -25.76 -5.55
N VAL A 463 12.35 -24.77 -6.41
CA VAL A 463 12.10 -25.01 -7.84
C VAL A 463 13.37 -25.42 -8.58
N ASP A 464 14.51 -24.75 -8.33
CA ASP A 464 15.79 -25.06 -9.00
C ASP A 464 16.35 -26.46 -8.62
N ARG A 465 16.00 -26.93 -7.43
CA ARG A 465 16.34 -28.30 -6.97
C ARG A 465 15.28 -29.34 -7.33
N GLU A 466 14.25 -28.94 -8.10
CA GLU A 466 13.13 -29.80 -8.52
C GLU A 466 12.34 -30.43 -7.35
N MET A 467 12.42 -29.82 -6.15
CA MET A 467 11.69 -30.29 -4.97
C MET A 467 10.20 -29.97 -5.04
N VAL A 468 9.84 -28.91 -5.75
CA VAL A 468 8.46 -28.42 -5.89
C VAL A 468 8.17 -28.08 -7.35
N SER A 469 7.14 -28.68 -7.90
CA SER A 469 6.65 -28.44 -9.28
C SER A 469 5.29 -27.75 -9.32
N THR A 470 4.44 -28.02 -8.33
CA THR A 470 3.10 -27.44 -8.18
C THR A 470 2.91 -26.86 -6.79
N PRO A 471 1.93 -25.98 -6.58
CA PRO A 471 1.60 -25.51 -5.23
C PRO A 471 1.27 -26.63 -4.24
N ALA A 472 0.71 -27.76 -4.71
CA ALA A 472 0.40 -28.92 -3.86
C ALA A 472 1.65 -29.58 -3.26
N ASP A 473 2.77 -29.54 -3.99
CA ASP A 473 4.03 -30.14 -3.52
C ASP A 473 4.58 -29.41 -2.29
N LEU A 474 4.27 -28.12 -2.11
CA LEU A 474 4.66 -27.38 -0.92
C LEU A 474 4.14 -28.03 0.35
N PHE A 475 2.93 -28.56 0.33
CA PHE A 475 2.29 -29.21 1.48
C PHE A 475 2.75 -30.64 1.73
N ARG A 476 3.56 -31.21 0.83
CA ARG A 476 4.20 -32.53 0.94
C ARG A 476 5.61 -32.45 1.53
N LEU A 477 6.19 -31.24 1.62
CA LEU A 477 7.55 -31.02 2.14
C LEU A 477 7.68 -31.44 3.60
N ARG A 478 8.85 -31.93 3.94
CA ARG A 478 9.23 -32.34 5.31
C ARG A 478 10.34 -31.42 5.84
N ALA A 479 10.34 -31.16 7.13
CA ALA A 479 11.33 -30.28 7.76
C ALA A 479 12.78 -30.72 7.44
N GLY A 480 13.05 -32.02 7.44
CA GLY A 480 14.38 -32.56 7.11
C GLY A 480 14.83 -32.25 5.68
N GLU A 481 13.91 -32.21 4.72
CA GLU A 481 14.21 -31.86 3.32
C GLU A 481 14.55 -30.40 3.17
N LEU A 482 13.90 -29.52 3.94
CA LEU A 482 14.15 -28.08 3.90
C LEU A 482 15.53 -27.70 4.44
N THR A 483 16.11 -28.50 5.34
CA THR A 483 17.43 -28.18 5.93
C THR A 483 18.60 -28.24 4.95
N ILE A 484 18.39 -28.79 3.74
CA ILE A 484 19.41 -28.80 2.68
C ILE A 484 19.49 -27.46 1.91
N LEU A 485 18.49 -26.57 2.13
CA LEU A 485 18.46 -25.25 1.50
C LEU A 485 19.42 -24.29 2.19
N GLU A 486 19.98 -23.38 1.41
CA GLU A 486 20.88 -22.36 1.95
C GLU A 486 20.15 -21.50 3.00
N ARG A 487 20.80 -21.27 4.12
CA ARG A 487 20.31 -20.49 5.27
C ARG A 487 19.03 -21.02 5.92
N MET A 488 18.74 -22.31 5.73
CA MET A 488 17.59 -22.98 6.33
C MET A 488 18.04 -23.94 7.43
N GLY A 489 18.05 -23.46 8.68
CA GLY A 489 18.33 -24.30 9.84
C GLY A 489 17.11 -25.14 10.28
N PRO A 490 17.29 -26.14 11.18
CA PRO A 490 16.21 -27.03 11.62
C PRO A 490 14.99 -26.27 12.19
N LYS A 491 15.21 -25.21 12.98
CA LYS A 491 14.14 -24.38 13.55
C LYS A 491 13.36 -23.64 12.47
N SER A 492 14.08 -23.04 11.51
CA SER A 492 13.44 -22.33 10.38
C SER A 492 12.66 -23.30 9.49
N ALA A 493 13.21 -24.49 9.22
CA ALA A 493 12.53 -25.53 8.48
C ALA A 493 11.22 -25.97 9.17
N GLN A 494 11.25 -26.18 10.48
CA GLN A 494 10.05 -26.54 11.25
C GLN A 494 9.01 -25.40 11.20
N ASN A 495 9.43 -24.15 11.36
CA ASN A 495 8.53 -22.99 11.26
C ASN A 495 7.82 -22.92 9.90
N VAL A 496 8.51 -23.25 8.80
CA VAL A 496 7.90 -23.33 7.46
C VAL A 496 6.83 -24.41 7.40
N ILE A 497 7.11 -25.61 7.94
CA ILE A 497 6.12 -26.69 7.98
C ILE A 497 4.89 -26.31 8.81
N ASP A 498 5.11 -25.65 9.95
CA ASP A 498 4.02 -25.17 10.81
C ASP A 498 3.18 -24.10 10.09
N ALA A 499 3.83 -23.17 9.37
CA ALA A 499 3.16 -22.17 8.55
C ALA A 499 2.35 -22.79 7.41
N LEU A 500 2.89 -23.82 6.72
CA LEU A 500 2.16 -24.57 5.69
C LEU A 500 0.93 -25.28 6.28
N ASN A 501 1.06 -25.91 7.45
CA ASN A 501 -0.07 -26.53 8.12
C ASN A 501 -1.15 -25.52 8.53
N LYS A 502 -0.75 -24.36 9.02
CA LYS A 502 -1.66 -23.25 9.34
C LYS A 502 -2.39 -22.74 8.09
N ALA A 503 -1.67 -22.63 6.97
CA ALA A 503 -2.23 -22.13 5.71
C ALA A 503 -3.30 -23.05 5.09
N LYS A 504 -3.38 -24.31 5.50
CA LYS A 504 -4.46 -25.22 5.07
C LYS A 504 -5.86 -24.72 5.48
N GLN A 505 -5.94 -23.94 6.54
CA GLN A 505 -7.19 -23.26 6.93
C GLN A 505 -7.19 -21.84 6.39
N THR A 506 -7.89 -21.62 5.30
CA THR A 506 -7.92 -20.34 4.57
C THR A 506 -9.36 -19.86 4.36
N THR A 507 -9.59 -19.00 3.37
CA THR A 507 -10.91 -18.61 2.89
C THR A 507 -11.00 -18.85 1.39
N LEU A 508 -12.20 -19.11 0.88
CA LEU A 508 -12.39 -19.31 -0.57
C LEU A 508 -11.86 -18.14 -1.41
N PRO A 509 -12.08 -16.86 -1.06
CA PRO A 509 -11.49 -15.73 -1.79
C PRO A 509 -9.95 -15.77 -1.84
N LYS A 510 -9.29 -16.06 -0.72
CA LYS A 510 -7.83 -16.16 -0.69
C LYS A 510 -7.31 -17.33 -1.52
N PHE A 511 -7.99 -18.46 -1.47
CA PHE A 511 -7.65 -19.61 -2.29
C PHE A 511 -7.79 -19.31 -3.78
N LEU A 512 -8.90 -18.71 -4.21
CA LEU A 512 -9.10 -18.27 -5.60
C LEU A 512 -8.02 -17.29 -6.07
N TYR A 513 -7.69 -16.31 -5.22
CA TYR A 513 -6.62 -15.38 -5.52
C TYR A 513 -5.26 -16.07 -5.62
N ALA A 514 -4.99 -17.05 -4.73
CA ALA A 514 -3.75 -17.82 -4.72
C ALA A 514 -3.54 -18.66 -5.98
N LEU A 515 -4.60 -19.10 -6.65
CA LEU A 515 -4.51 -19.82 -7.94
C LEU A 515 -3.87 -18.98 -9.04
N GLY A 516 -3.80 -17.65 -8.88
CA GLY A 516 -3.13 -16.77 -9.83
C GLY A 516 -3.83 -16.67 -11.18
N ILE A 517 -5.15 -16.81 -11.23
CA ILE A 517 -5.96 -16.68 -12.45
C ILE A 517 -5.79 -15.27 -13.00
N ARG A 518 -5.56 -15.18 -14.30
CA ARG A 518 -5.30 -13.90 -14.97
C ARG A 518 -6.46 -12.93 -14.77
N GLU A 519 -6.15 -11.67 -14.49
CA GLU A 519 -7.10 -10.57 -14.23
C GLU A 519 -7.99 -10.77 -12.99
N VAL A 520 -7.80 -11.85 -12.22
CA VAL A 520 -8.51 -12.08 -10.97
C VAL A 520 -7.68 -11.55 -9.80
N GLY A 521 -8.03 -10.35 -9.35
CA GLY A 521 -7.47 -9.73 -8.14
C GLY A 521 -8.20 -10.16 -6.87
N GLU A 522 -7.78 -9.65 -5.70
CA GLU A 522 -8.41 -9.92 -4.40
C GLU A 522 -9.90 -9.57 -4.38
N ALA A 523 -10.27 -8.40 -4.94
CA ALA A 523 -11.67 -7.96 -5.00
C ALA A 523 -12.51 -8.87 -5.90
N THR A 524 -11.99 -9.24 -7.07
CA THR A 524 -12.67 -10.16 -8.00
C THR A 524 -12.83 -11.54 -7.38
N ALA A 525 -11.79 -12.06 -6.71
CA ALA A 525 -11.85 -13.34 -6.01
C ALA A 525 -12.92 -13.34 -4.88
N LEU A 526 -13.03 -12.22 -4.15
CA LEU A 526 -14.07 -12.04 -3.14
C LEU A 526 -15.47 -12.03 -3.76
N ASN A 527 -15.67 -11.27 -4.85
CA ASN A 527 -16.95 -11.19 -5.54
C ASN A 527 -17.38 -12.55 -6.10
N LEU A 528 -16.46 -13.31 -6.69
CA LEU A 528 -16.70 -14.67 -7.17
C LEU A 528 -17.14 -15.60 -6.03
N ALA A 529 -16.40 -15.58 -4.91
CA ALA A 529 -16.72 -16.42 -3.76
C ALA A 529 -18.08 -16.08 -3.14
N GLN A 530 -18.43 -14.80 -3.05
CA GLN A 530 -19.72 -14.34 -2.53
C GLN A 530 -20.90 -14.67 -3.48
N HIS A 531 -20.66 -14.64 -4.80
CA HIS A 531 -21.69 -14.91 -5.79
C HIS A 531 -21.98 -16.41 -5.90
N PHE A 532 -20.95 -17.24 -6.00
CA PHE A 532 -21.11 -18.68 -6.23
C PHE A 532 -21.14 -19.53 -4.97
N LEU A 533 -20.64 -19.02 -3.85
CA LEU A 533 -20.61 -19.61 -2.51
C LEU A 533 -19.78 -20.88 -2.37
N SER A 534 -19.43 -21.57 -3.44
CA SER A 534 -18.59 -22.77 -3.43
C SER A 534 -17.61 -22.79 -4.62
N LEU A 535 -16.51 -23.53 -4.46
CA LEU A 535 -15.53 -23.72 -5.51
C LEU A 535 -16.11 -24.53 -6.69
N GLU A 536 -16.90 -25.54 -6.40
CA GLU A 536 -17.54 -26.40 -7.40
C GLU A 536 -18.47 -25.58 -8.32
N ALA A 537 -19.25 -24.65 -7.76
CA ALA A 537 -20.11 -23.78 -8.53
C ALA A 537 -19.28 -22.84 -9.44
N ILE A 538 -18.13 -22.34 -8.99
CA ILE A 538 -17.22 -21.54 -9.80
C ILE A 538 -16.62 -22.36 -10.92
N GLN A 539 -16.17 -23.59 -10.65
CA GLN A 539 -15.56 -24.49 -11.66
C GLN A 539 -16.54 -24.86 -12.78
N GLN A 540 -17.85 -24.93 -12.49
CA GLN A 540 -18.89 -25.32 -13.42
C GLN A 540 -19.59 -24.13 -14.08
N ALA A 541 -19.27 -22.90 -13.70
CA ALA A 541 -19.94 -21.70 -14.18
C ALA A 541 -19.67 -21.45 -15.67
N SER A 542 -20.70 -21.00 -16.39
CA SER A 542 -20.60 -20.58 -17.79
C SER A 542 -20.03 -19.15 -17.89
N LEU A 543 -19.63 -18.75 -19.13
CA LEU A 543 -19.17 -17.40 -19.39
C LEU A 543 -20.19 -16.34 -18.97
N GLU A 544 -21.47 -16.58 -19.26
CA GLU A 544 -22.57 -15.67 -18.93
C GLU A 544 -22.72 -15.52 -17.40
N GLN A 545 -22.62 -16.62 -16.67
CA GLN A 545 -22.68 -16.61 -15.22
C GLN A 545 -21.51 -15.86 -14.59
N PHE A 546 -20.30 -15.95 -15.15
CA PHE A 546 -19.18 -15.14 -14.70
C PHE A 546 -19.41 -13.65 -14.93
N ILE A 547 -20.02 -13.25 -16.04
CA ILE A 547 -20.32 -11.85 -16.37
C ILE A 547 -21.37 -11.25 -15.40
N GLU A 548 -22.20 -12.08 -14.78
CA GLU A 548 -23.16 -11.63 -13.75
C GLU A 548 -22.48 -11.18 -12.44
N VAL A 549 -21.21 -11.60 -12.23
CA VAL A 549 -20.45 -11.24 -11.02
C VAL A 549 -20.03 -9.76 -11.08
N PRO A 550 -20.20 -8.97 -10.01
CA PRO A 550 -19.72 -7.58 -9.97
C PRO A 550 -18.23 -7.48 -10.33
N ASP A 551 -17.87 -6.48 -11.13
CA ASP A 551 -16.51 -6.19 -11.62
C ASP A 551 -15.88 -7.29 -12.49
N VAL A 552 -16.69 -8.24 -12.99
CA VAL A 552 -16.25 -9.25 -13.97
C VAL A 552 -16.78 -8.89 -15.35
N GLY A 553 -15.89 -8.41 -16.22
CA GLY A 553 -16.18 -8.18 -17.65
C GLY A 553 -15.92 -9.44 -18.50
N VAL A 554 -16.24 -9.35 -19.78
CA VAL A 554 -16.05 -10.47 -20.76
C VAL A 554 -14.62 -11.01 -20.75
N VAL A 555 -13.61 -10.15 -20.65
CA VAL A 555 -12.19 -10.56 -20.66
C VAL A 555 -11.85 -11.41 -19.44
N VAL A 556 -12.25 -10.97 -18.26
CA VAL A 556 -12.02 -11.70 -16.99
C VAL A 556 -12.80 -13.01 -16.98
N ALA A 557 -14.05 -12.99 -17.44
CA ALA A 557 -14.89 -14.17 -17.56
C ALA A 557 -14.27 -15.23 -18.51
N SER A 558 -13.70 -14.79 -19.64
CA SER A 558 -12.99 -15.67 -20.57
C SER A 558 -11.74 -16.30 -19.94
N HIS A 559 -10.98 -15.54 -19.15
CA HIS A 559 -9.82 -16.08 -18.42
C HIS A 559 -10.21 -17.10 -17.35
N LEU A 560 -11.30 -16.84 -16.61
CA LEU A 560 -11.85 -17.80 -15.64
C LEU A 560 -12.26 -19.08 -16.30
N GLN A 561 -13.06 -19.01 -17.38
CA GLN A 561 -13.53 -20.17 -18.14
C GLN A 561 -12.34 -20.98 -18.71
N ALA A 562 -11.38 -20.30 -19.36
CA ALA A 562 -10.19 -20.93 -19.89
C ALA A 562 -9.34 -21.61 -18.82
N PHE A 563 -9.20 -21.00 -17.64
CA PHE A 563 -8.44 -21.56 -16.52
C PHE A 563 -9.07 -22.84 -16.01
N PHE A 564 -10.39 -22.84 -15.76
CA PHE A 564 -11.10 -23.99 -15.22
C PHE A 564 -11.37 -25.08 -16.26
N ALA A 565 -11.33 -24.77 -17.54
CA ALA A 565 -11.44 -25.76 -18.61
C ALA A 565 -10.15 -26.60 -18.81
N GLN A 566 -9.01 -26.19 -18.22
CA GLN A 566 -7.76 -26.92 -18.35
C GLN A 566 -7.65 -28.06 -17.34
N ASP A 567 -7.56 -29.30 -17.81
CA ASP A 567 -7.42 -30.52 -16.96
C ASP A 567 -6.29 -30.40 -15.95
N ARG A 568 -5.18 -29.78 -16.34
CA ARG A 568 -4.01 -29.63 -15.48
C ARG A 568 -4.28 -28.69 -14.29
N ASN A 569 -5.02 -27.59 -14.50
CA ASN A 569 -5.42 -26.69 -13.42
C ASN A 569 -6.40 -27.40 -12.47
N GLN A 570 -7.33 -28.17 -13.01
CA GLN A 570 -8.23 -29.01 -12.23
C GLN A 570 -7.48 -30.04 -11.39
N GLN A 571 -6.47 -30.67 -11.97
CA GLN A 571 -5.62 -31.62 -11.24
C GLN A 571 -4.90 -30.93 -10.07
N VAL A 572 -4.27 -29.76 -10.29
CA VAL A 572 -3.59 -29.02 -9.21
C VAL A 572 -4.56 -28.60 -8.12
N ILE A 573 -5.76 -28.16 -8.45
CA ILE A 573 -6.81 -27.80 -7.48
C ILE A 573 -7.18 -29.04 -6.65
N ASN A 574 -7.42 -30.18 -7.28
CA ASN A 574 -7.77 -31.42 -6.60
C ASN A 574 -6.63 -31.88 -5.66
N GLU A 575 -5.38 -31.84 -6.13
CA GLU A 575 -4.21 -32.16 -5.31
C GLU A 575 -4.08 -31.23 -4.10
N LEU A 576 -4.38 -29.94 -4.24
CA LEU A 576 -4.39 -28.99 -3.12
C LEU A 576 -5.47 -29.34 -2.09
N LEU A 577 -6.68 -29.68 -2.53
CA LEU A 577 -7.76 -30.13 -1.64
C LEU A 577 -7.43 -31.44 -0.94
N GLU A 578 -6.78 -32.38 -1.63
CA GLU A 578 -6.28 -33.64 -1.04
C GLU A 578 -5.22 -33.41 0.06
N GLN A 579 -4.45 -32.29 -0.03
CA GLN A 579 -3.52 -31.90 1.03
C GLN A 579 -4.23 -31.33 2.28
N GLY A 580 -5.56 -31.21 2.27
CA GLY A 580 -6.37 -30.81 3.40
C GLY A 580 -6.60 -29.30 3.48
N ILE A 581 -6.50 -28.58 2.37
CA ILE A 581 -6.89 -27.15 2.33
C ILE A 581 -8.41 -27.05 2.43
N THR A 582 -8.86 -26.25 3.39
CA THR A 582 -10.28 -26.07 3.70
C THR A 582 -10.59 -24.62 4.04
N TRP A 583 -11.85 -24.26 3.91
CA TRP A 583 -12.39 -22.96 4.32
C TRP A 583 -13.81 -23.10 4.88
N PRO A 584 -14.25 -22.11 5.70
CA PRO A 584 -15.63 -22.09 6.19
C PRO A 584 -16.64 -22.02 5.04
N ALA A 585 -17.74 -22.74 5.16
CA ALA A 585 -18.84 -22.66 4.20
C ALA A 585 -19.36 -21.21 4.12
N LEU A 586 -19.48 -20.70 2.90
CA LEU A 586 -20.10 -19.41 2.66
C LEU A 586 -21.62 -19.60 2.57
N THR A 587 -22.33 -18.76 3.29
CA THR A 587 -23.80 -18.69 3.20
C THR A 587 -24.17 -17.43 2.44
N ALA A 588 -25.19 -17.53 1.57
CA ALA A 588 -25.79 -16.33 1.01
C ALA A 588 -26.23 -15.41 2.16
N ALA A 589 -25.99 -14.10 2.01
CA ALA A 589 -26.55 -13.15 2.95
C ALA A 589 -28.07 -13.42 3.06
N PRO A 590 -28.64 -13.49 4.26
CA PRO A 590 -30.05 -13.80 4.39
C PRO A 590 -30.86 -12.77 3.60
N VAL A 591 -31.49 -13.22 2.53
CA VAL A 591 -32.47 -12.43 1.80
C VAL A 591 -33.64 -12.27 2.73
N ALA A 592 -34.00 -11.06 3.08
CA ALA A 592 -35.25 -10.80 3.82
C ALA A 592 -36.43 -11.33 2.97
N VAL A 593 -36.98 -12.45 3.38
CA VAL A 593 -37.93 -13.26 2.60
C VAL A 593 -39.27 -12.52 2.37
N ASP A 594 -39.49 -11.37 3.03
CA ASP A 594 -40.73 -10.57 2.97
C ASP A 594 -40.54 -9.13 2.43
N SER A 595 -39.47 -8.86 1.68
CA SER A 595 -39.26 -7.53 1.08
C SER A 595 -40.04 -7.39 -0.23
N ALA A 596 -40.72 -6.27 -0.41
CA ALA A 596 -41.39 -5.90 -1.68
C ALA A 596 -40.42 -5.81 -2.87
N LEU A 597 -39.12 -5.79 -2.58
CA LEU A 597 -38.00 -5.67 -3.54
C LEU A 597 -37.31 -7.02 -3.84
N ALA A 598 -37.69 -8.11 -3.15
CA ALA A 598 -37.08 -9.41 -3.35
C ALA A 598 -37.28 -9.90 -4.80
N GLY A 599 -36.17 -10.23 -5.48
CA GLY A 599 -36.16 -10.67 -6.87
C GLY A 599 -36.36 -9.57 -7.92
N LYS A 600 -36.64 -8.32 -7.53
CA LYS A 600 -36.79 -7.19 -8.46
C LYS A 600 -35.46 -6.72 -9.03
N ILE A 601 -35.45 -6.36 -10.31
CA ILE A 601 -34.30 -5.74 -10.99
C ILE A 601 -34.42 -4.23 -10.83
N VAL A 602 -33.48 -3.64 -10.13
CA VAL A 602 -33.49 -2.23 -9.73
C VAL A 602 -32.31 -1.50 -10.37
N VAL A 603 -32.53 -0.26 -10.81
CA VAL A 603 -31.48 0.63 -11.30
C VAL A 603 -31.44 1.91 -10.47
N LEU A 604 -30.24 2.32 -10.06
CA LEU A 604 -29.99 3.60 -9.40
C LEU A 604 -29.42 4.58 -10.42
N THR A 605 -30.00 5.78 -10.51
CA THR A 605 -29.56 6.84 -11.41
C THR A 605 -29.60 8.21 -10.73
N GLY A 606 -28.76 9.15 -11.18
CA GLY A 606 -28.64 10.46 -10.54
C GLY A 606 -27.78 10.47 -9.28
N SER A 607 -27.74 11.59 -8.59
CA SER A 607 -27.03 11.81 -7.33
C SER A 607 -28.01 11.72 -6.16
N PHE A 608 -27.66 10.90 -5.16
CA PHE A 608 -28.43 10.77 -3.93
C PHE A 608 -27.79 11.66 -2.86
N THR A 609 -28.61 12.35 -2.08
CA THR A 609 -28.16 13.36 -1.10
C THR A 609 -28.11 12.83 0.32
N GLN A 610 -28.94 11.84 0.66
CA GLN A 610 -29.07 11.28 2.01
C GLN A 610 -28.37 9.93 2.16
N LEU A 611 -28.14 9.21 1.06
CA LEU A 611 -27.45 7.92 1.04
C LEU A 611 -26.37 7.93 -0.04
N SER A 612 -25.20 7.36 0.23
CA SER A 612 -24.27 7.12 -0.87
C SER A 612 -24.84 6.08 -1.84
N ARG A 613 -24.50 6.18 -3.12
CA ARG A 613 -24.96 5.21 -4.13
C ARG A 613 -24.56 3.77 -3.80
N ASN A 614 -23.42 3.59 -3.14
CA ASN A 614 -22.92 2.28 -2.72
C ASN A 614 -23.72 1.74 -1.53
N ASP A 615 -24.06 2.59 -0.56
CA ASP A 615 -24.90 2.20 0.58
C ASP A 615 -26.32 1.87 0.13
N ALA A 616 -26.89 2.68 -0.77
CA ALA A 616 -28.19 2.40 -1.37
C ALA A 616 -28.20 1.07 -2.13
N LYS A 617 -27.12 0.80 -2.91
CA LYS A 617 -26.95 -0.48 -3.62
C LYS A 617 -26.87 -1.66 -2.64
N ALA A 618 -26.04 -1.55 -1.61
CA ALA A 618 -25.87 -2.59 -0.59
C ALA A 618 -27.17 -2.87 0.17
N ALA A 619 -27.89 -1.81 0.56
CA ALA A 619 -29.17 -1.94 1.27
C ALA A 619 -30.25 -2.59 0.39
N LEU A 620 -30.38 -2.21 -0.88
CA LEU A 620 -31.29 -2.83 -1.83
C LEU A 620 -30.95 -4.32 -2.07
N GLN A 621 -29.69 -4.65 -2.16
CA GLN A 621 -29.23 -6.03 -2.29
C GLN A 621 -29.53 -6.85 -1.02
N ALA A 622 -29.38 -6.26 0.17
CA ALA A 622 -29.77 -6.89 1.43
C ALA A 622 -31.26 -7.19 1.51
N LEU A 623 -32.11 -6.39 0.83
CA LEU A 623 -33.56 -6.62 0.68
C LEU A 623 -33.90 -7.58 -0.47
N GLY A 624 -32.91 -8.21 -1.10
CA GLY A 624 -33.07 -9.20 -2.16
C GLY A 624 -33.28 -8.63 -3.56
N ALA A 625 -33.07 -7.33 -3.79
CA ALA A 625 -33.12 -6.73 -5.11
C ALA A 625 -31.86 -7.01 -5.94
N LYS A 626 -32.02 -7.20 -7.26
CA LYS A 626 -30.91 -7.24 -8.21
C LYS A 626 -30.61 -5.82 -8.72
N VAL A 627 -29.54 -5.19 -8.24
CA VAL A 627 -29.16 -3.83 -8.66
C VAL A 627 -28.28 -3.88 -9.88
N THR A 628 -28.73 -3.34 -11.01
CA THR A 628 -28.00 -3.31 -12.30
C THR A 628 -27.56 -1.89 -12.69
N GLY A 629 -26.54 -1.83 -13.53
CA GLY A 629 -25.95 -0.54 -13.97
C GLY A 629 -26.68 0.14 -15.13
N SER A 630 -27.57 -0.58 -15.85
CA SER A 630 -28.25 -0.07 -17.06
C SER A 630 -29.74 -0.41 -17.05
N VAL A 631 -30.54 0.51 -17.60
CA VAL A 631 -31.99 0.31 -17.78
C VAL A 631 -32.27 -0.52 -19.02
N SER A 632 -33.05 -1.59 -18.86
CA SER A 632 -33.48 -2.49 -19.92
C SER A 632 -34.99 -2.84 -19.76
N LYS A 633 -35.55 -3.55 -20.74
CA LYS A 633 -36.95 -4.04 -20.65
C LYS A 633 -37.22 -4.97 -19.45
N ASN A 634 -36.16 -5.51 -18.85
CA ASN A 634 -36.25 -6.40 -17.69
C ASN A 634 -36.08 -5.64 -16.35
N THR A 635 -35.93 -4.31 -16.38
CA THR A 635 -35.81 -3.48 -15.18
C THR A 635 -37.21 -3.29 -14.58
N ASP A 636 -37.39 -3.63 -13.31
CA ASP A 636 -38.68 -3.47 -12.60
C ASP A 636 -38.85 -2.07 -12.02
N ILE A 637 -37.76 -1.52 -11.44
CA ILE A 637 -37.80 -0.26 -10.69
C ILE A 637 -36.57 0.57 -10.99
N VAL A 638 -36.73 1.89 -11.12
CA VAL A 638 -35.63 2.85 -11.18
C VAL A 638 -35.78 3.84 -10.03
N PHE A 639 -34.75 3.97 -9.20
CA PHE A 639 -34.67 5.05 -8.23
C PHE A 639 -33.80 6.18 -8.81
N ALA A 640 -34.39 7.36 -8.92
CA ALA A 640 -33.79 8.52 -9.54
C ALA A 640 -33.53 9.60 -8.48
N GLY A 641 -32.24 9.90 -8.25
CA GLY A 641 -31.80 11.07 -7.49
C GLY A 641 -31.72 12.32 -8.36
N GLU A 642 -31.10 13.38 -7.84
CA GLU A 642 -30.92 14.63 -8.57
C GLU A 642 -30.07 14.43 -9.83
N ALA A 643 -30.35 15.20 -10.89
CA ALA A 643 -29.66 15.14 -12.18
C ALA A 643 -29.61 13.73 -12.84
N ALA A 644 -30.68 12.97 -12.69
CA ALA A 644 -30.82 11.65 -13.30
C ALA A 644 -30.96 11.77 -14.83
N GLY A 645 -29.86 11.62 -15.58
CA GLY A 645 -29.75 11.85 -17.02
C GLY A 645 -30.44 10.79 -17.91
N SER A 646 -29.71 10.29 -18.94
CA SER A 646 -30.23 9.39 -19.99
C SER A 646 -30.92 8.10 -19.48
N LYS A 647 -30.58 7.61 -18.31
CA LYS A 647 -31.21 6.42 -17.73
C LYS A 647 -32.66 6.67 -17.28
N LEU A 648 -32.95 7.86 -16.76
CA LEU A 648 -34.30 8.27 -16.41
C LEU A 648 -35.18 8.40 -17.67
N ALA A 649 -34.67 9.05 -18.71
CA ALA A 649 -35.34 9.18 -19.98
C ALA A 649 -35.71 7.79 -20.56
N LYS A 650 -34.74 6.86 -20.53
CA LYS A 650 -34.93 5.47 -21.00
C LYS A 650 -35.92 4.68 -20.16
N ALA A 651 -35.96 4.89 -18.85
CA ALA A 651 -36.92 4.26 -17.96
C ALA A 651 -38.36 4.73 -18.27
N THR A 652 -38.53 6.03 -18.50
CA THR A 652 -39.80 6.64 -18.88
C THR A 652 -40.28 6.12 -20.24
N GLU A 653 -39.38 6.04 -21.22
CA GLU A 653 -39.68 5.48 -22.56
C GLU A 653 -40.13 4.03 -22.50
N LEU A 654 -39.57 3.23 -21.59
CA LEU A 654 -39.88 1.82 -21.42
C LEU A 654 -41.07 1.59 -20.46
N GLY A 655 -41.67 2.65 -19.89
CA GLY A 655 -42.80 2.55 -18.96
C GLY A 655 -42.44 1.92 -17.62
N ILE A 656 -41.18 1.97 -17.19
CA ILE A 656 -40.68 1.39 -15.94
C ILE A 656 -41.08 2.32 -14.78
N GLN A 657 -41.44 1.74 -13.63
CA GLN A 657 -41.70 2.51 -12.42
C GLN A 657 -40.47 3.26 -11.95
N VAL A 658 -40.62 4.58 -11.78
CA VAL A 658 -39.55 5.47 -11.31
C VAL A 658 -39.96 6.06 -9.97
N PHE A 659 -39.08 5.95 -9.00
CA PHE A 659 -39.22 6.51 -7.66
C PHE A 659 -38.06 7.47 -7.36
N ASP A 660 -38.28 8.44 -6.48
CA ASP A 660 -37.30 9.38 -6.01
C ASP A 660 -36.47 8.84 -4.82
N GLU A 661 -35.54 9.64 -4.32
CA GLU A 661 -34.70 9.27 -3.17
C GLU A 661 -35.50 9.09 -1.89
N GLN A 662 -36.59 9.85 -1.70
CA GLN A 662 -37.44 9.74 -0.52
C GLN A 662 -38.14 8.39 -0.48
N ALA A 663 -38.68 7.97 -1.61
CA ALA A 663 -39.30 6.65 -1.75
C ALA A 663 -38.27 5.52 -1.58
N LEU A 664 -37.01 5.71 -2.09
CA LEU A 664 -35.95 4.75 -1.83
C LEU A 664 -35.72 4.56 -0.32
N ILE A 665 -35.63 5.64 0.44
CA ILE A 665 -35.43 5.59 1.91
C ILE A 665 -36.61 4.88 2.60
N GLU A 666 -37.84 5.05 2.10
CA GLU A 666 -39.03 4.36 2.62
C GLU A 666 -38.97 2.86 2.33
N PHE A 667 -38.51 2.44 1.17
CA PHE A 667 -38.29 1.03 0.83
C PHE A 667 -37.18 0.38 1.66
N LEU A 668 -36.22 1.17 2.16
CA LEU A 668 -35.08 0.70 2.97
C LEU A 668 -35.40 0.64 4.48
N LYS A 669 -36.54 1.19 4.94
CA LYS A 669 -37.02 1.10 6.33
C LYS A 669 -37.77 -0.21 6.56
#